data_64b4f9453c3a8f87da15e5dd6b58c311
#
_entry.id   64b4f9453c3a8f87da15e5dd6b58c311
#
_cell.length_a   1.000
_cell.length_b   1.000
_cell.length_c   1.000
_cell.angle_alpha   90.00
_cell.angle_beta   90.00
_cell.angle_gamma   90.00
#
_symmetry.space_group_name_H-M   'P 1'
#
loop_
_entity.id
_entity.type
_entity.pdbx_description
1 polymer ?
#
loop_
_entity_poly.entity_id
_entity_poly.type
_entity_poly.pdbx_seq_one_letter_code
_entity_poly.pdbx_strand_id
1 'polypeptide(L)'
;MTDTATARIPSIPRRAFLGGSATAAALGAFAATGLARQGTAHARPGDGEAGTSASSTVPMTVGRGMADMTGEPLGAGMNGYAVLEQQTSGLRQRQFARAFVFDDGNGGRVAHVTADMGLMFQSIQLEVIRRLQARFGDTYHEGNVLIGASHTHVAPGGTSGHLMVDLTTLGFRPVTFEATVTGIVLAIERADADLAPSQIALTRGTVADAGINRSRGAFDRNPDADKAVFPDGVDRDSVTLHVIRDGAAIGLINWYGIHPTTFGPEHTIISGDNKGYAAWLAEHKAGVDHTNPAEAPYVAAFAMSAPGDVSPNHGLVPNSGPGEGNEYESARILGRRQLDGITGRAIALGGGGIDARHQWVNMREVKIEGRWTPDGQPGTTGPAILGAAFAASSQEDGGGEPMLGFNEGSRGGTPWVRQVNQVAVPASASAIHGAKENLLPVGYIPGLVQQTHVFHLHRIGGIVIASLAFEPTVVAGLRMRRAIAEALDVPMDVVIVQGYVSGYGHYITTPEEYEQQDYEGGATIFGRLTLPAATQIFDGLAAAMRSGVPVDAGAPEGDLTGKIPPSPMGNPLVDVAPLGKNFGDVLSAPEGPVAAGTAVAVAFAGANPNSDLRHETGFLSVEKQDGTRVADDSHEATVIEWNKEAAQTTATITWDSSGAAPGEYVIRYRGSARGIGGGLTPFEGSSTVTVA
;
A
#
# COMPACT_ATOMS: atom_id res chain seq x y z
N MET A 1 -28.37 -56.34 17.73
CA MET A 1 -27.09 -55.87 18.19
C MET A 1 -26.19 -55.84 16.95
N THR A 2 -26.11 -54.71 16.28
CA THR A 2 -25.18 -54.48 15.18
C THR A 2 -24.71 -53.05 15.36
N ASP A 3 -23.45 -52.92 15.77
CA ASP A 3 -22.75 -51.71 16.03
C ASP A 3 -22.29 -51.14 14.69
N THR A 4 -22.80 -49.99 14.28
CA THR A 4 -22.34 -49.25 13.08
C THR A 4 -21.38 -48.18 13.51
N ALA A 5 -20.08 -48.48 13.45
CA ALA A 5 -19.01 -47.54 13.63
C ALA A 5 -19.00 -46.54 12.45
N THR A 6 -19.47 -45.32 12.68
CA THR A 6 -19.28 -44.21 11.77
C THR A 6 -17.82 -43.73 11.85
N ALA A 7 -17.05 -44.04 10.82
CA ALA A 7 -15.72 -43.49 10.64
C ALA A 7 -15.81 -41.96 10.45
N ARG A 8 -15.26 -41.22 11.41
CA ARG A 8 -15.03 -39.78 11.28
C ARG A 8 -13.89 -39.56 10.27
N ILE A 9 -14.21 -38.94 9.16
CA ILE A 9 -13.20 -38.40 8.23
C ILE A 9 -12.47 -37.31 8.99
N PRO A 10 -11.13 -37.33 9.07
CA PRO A 10 -10.37 -36.22 9.67
C PRO A 10 -10.59 -34.96 8.83
N SER A 11 -11.00 -33.88 9.48
CA SER A 11 -11.07 -32.54 8.86
C SER A 11 -9.66 -32.11 8.46
N ILE A 12 -9.43 -31.91 7.17
CA ILE A 12 -8.21 -31.31 6.62
C ILE A 12 -8.18 -29.86 7.10
N PRO A 13 -7.12 -29.38 7.76
CA PRO A 13 -7.01 -27.97 8.11
C PRO A 13 -7.00 -27.12 6.84
N ARG A 14 -7.89 -26.12 6.78
CA ARG A 14 -8.17 -25.27 5.61
C ARG A 14 -7.10 -24.19 5.31
N ARG A 15 -5.87 -24.36 5.79
CA ARG A 15 -4.77 -23.39 5.60
C ARG A 15 -3.88 -23.61 4.36
N ALA A 16 -4.26 -24.48 3.46
CA ALA A 16 -3.41 -25.03 2.43
C ALA A 16 -3.38 -24.26 1.10
N PHE A 17 -3.74 -22.98 1.03
CA PHE A 17 -3.52 -22.18 -0.16
C PHE A 17 -3.31 -20.69 0.21
N LEU A 18 -2.05 -20.21 0.14
CA LEU A 18 -1.65 -18.82 0.21
C LEU A 18 -1.84 -18.16 1.60
N GLY A 19 -0.83 -17.95 2.32
CA GLY A 19 -0.91 -17.21 3.55
C GLY A 19 0.38 -16.73 4.15
N GLY A 20 0.38 -15.62 4.73
CA GLY A 20 1.41 -15.12 5.57
C GLY A 20 1.19 -13.78 6.23
N SER A 21 1.77 -13.46 7.30
CA SER A 21 1.37 -12.40 8.23
C SER A 21 2.42 -11.81 9.07
N ALA A 22 2.31 -10.81 9.63
CA ALA A 22 1.95 -9.80 10.57
C ALA A 22 3.09 -9.37 11.50
N THR A 23 3.13 -8.44 12.30
CA THR A 23 2.54 -7.44 13.17
C THR A 23 3.50 -6.38 13.72
N ALA A 24 3.21 -5.47 14.37
CA ALA A 24 2.80 -4.25 14.95
C ALA A 24 3.59 -3.37 15.91
N ALA A 25 3.52 -2.27 16.28
CA ALA A 25 3.32 -0.95 16.64
C ALA A 25 3.98 0.02 17.58
N ALA A 26 4.00 1.17 17.80
CA ALA A 26 3.74 2.34 18.58
C ALA A 26 4.71 3.47 18.82
N LEU A 27 4.42 4.46 19.21
CA LEU A 27 4.33 5.90 19.29
C LEU A 27 5.24 6.73 20.17
N GLY A 28 5.40 7.99 19.86
CA GLY A 28 5.54 9.11 20.73
C GLY A 28 6.08 10.42 20.19
N ALA A 29 5.20 11.35 20.05
CA ALA A 29 5.24 12.76 19.66
C ALA A 29 6.54 13.59 19.66
N PHE A 30 6.66 14.46 18.63
CA PHE A 30 7.26 15.80 18.79
C PHE A 30 6.71 16.82 17.77
N ALA A 31 6.71 18.09 18.18
CA ALA A 31 6.09 19.20 17.49
C ALA A 31 6.88 19.70 16.29
N ALA A 32 6.19 20.20 15.29
CA ALA A 32 6.73 20.96 14.18
C ALA A 32 7.25 22.33 14.66
N THR A 33 8.53 22.39 15.08
CA THR A 33 9.27 23.65 15.25
C THR A 33 10.74 23.38 14.96
N GLY A 34 11.20 23.69 13.77
CA GLY A 34 12.61 23.50 13.43
C GLY A 34 13.10 23.90 12.06
N LEU A 35 12.38 24.76 11.34
CA LEU A 35 12.90 25.37 10.11
C LEU A 35 13.07 26.87 10.28
N ALA A 36 13.94 27.29 11.20
CA ALA A 36 14.50 28.64 11.22
C ALA A 36 15.64 28.77 12.22
N ARG A 37 16.84 28.36 11.86
CA ARG A 37 18.07 28.99 12.36
C ARG A 37 19.19 28.78 11.34
N GLN A 38 19.41 29.80 10.52
CA GLN A 38 20.62 29.94 9.73
C GLN A 38 21.78 30.27 10.67
N GLY A 39 22.77 29.40 10.71
CA GLY A 39 24.08 29.71 11.24
C GLY A 39 24.89 30.43 10.19
N THR A 40 25.23 31.70 10.41
CA THR A 40 26.11 32.48 9.55
C THR A 40 27.55 31.99 9.69
N ALA A 41 28.05 31.28 8.67
CA ALA A 41 29.48 31.05 8.48
C ALA A 41 30.02 32.09 7.49
N HIS A 42 30.99 32.85 7.90
CA HIS A 42 31.71 33.83 7.04
C HIS A 42 32.56 33.07 6.01
N ALA A 43 32.25 33.23 4.72
CA ALA A 43 33.10 32.81 3.61
C ALA A 43 33.97 33.99 3.16
N ARG A 44 35.27 33.75 2.91
CA ARG A 44 36.19 34.64 2.21
C ARG A 44 35.94 34.57 0.70
N PRO A 45 36.17 35.66 -0.05
CA PRO A 45 35.96 35.66 -1.51
C PRO A 45 37.14 35.02 -2.24
N GLY A 46 36.83 34.17 -3.19
CA GLY A 46 37.73 33.59 -4.17
C GLY A 46 36.99 33.37 -5.48
N ASP A 47 37.64 33.73 -6.57
CA ASP A 47 37.17 34.01 -7.91
C ASP A 47 36.38 32.90 -8.62
N GLY A 48 35.41 33.32 -9.33
CA GLY A 48 34.68 33.04 -10.51
C GLY A 48 34.71 31.69 -11.25
N GLU A 49 33.53 31.15 -11.40
CA GLU A 49 33.00 30.60 -12.65
C GLU A 49 31.48 30.57 -12.55
N ALA A 50 30.78 30.97 -13.63
CA ALA A 50 29.33 31.03 -13.68
C ALA A 50 28.72 29.62 -13.85
N GLY A 51 28.71 28.82 -12.77
CA GLY A 51 27.93 27.64 -12.63
C GLY A 51 26.53 28.05 -12.15
N THR A 52 25.47 27.54 -12.79
CA THR A 52 24.09 27.65 -12.30
C THR A 52 24.04 27.09 -10.88
N SER A 53 23.89 27.94 -9.88
CA SER A 53 23.81 27.50 -8.47
C SER A 53 22.54 26.64 -8.29
N ALA A 54 22.74 25.35 -8.05
CA ALA A 54 21.63 24.43 -7.72
C ALA A 54 20.91 24.95 -6.47
N SER A 55 19.60 25.21 -6.60
CA SER A 55 18.74 25.67 -5.50
C SER A 55 18.27 24.48 -4.65
N SER A 56 18.07 24.69 -3.35
CA SER A 56 17.41 23.71 -2.49
C SER A 56 15.89 23.65 -2.69
N THR A 57 15.31 24.61 -3.43
CA THR A 57 13.88 24.66 -3.78
C THR A 57 13.69 25.00 -5.25
N VAL A 58 12.61 24.50 -5.84
CA VAL A 58 12.21 24.76 -7.23
C VAL A 58 10.77 25.28 -7.24
N PRO A 59 10.49 26.43 -7.93
CA PRO A 59 9.12 26.90 -8.11
C PRO A 59 8.31 25.94 -8.99
N MET A 60 7.06 25.69 -8.60
CA MET A 60 6.13 24.80 -9.28
C MET A 60 4.71 25.21 -8.91
N THR A 61 3.73 25.04 -9.80
CA THR A 61 2.33 25.07 -9.40
C THR A 61 1.96 23.71 -8.85
N VAL A 62 1.51 23.63 -7.60
CA VAL A 62 1.17 22.37 -6.95
C VAL A 62 -0.18 22.50 -6.27
N GLY A 63 -1.01 21.49 -6.40
CA GLY A 63 -2.21 21.31 -5.60
C GLY A 63 -2.16 20.01 -4.82
N ARG A 64 -2.86 19.97 -3.69
CA ARG A 64 -3.01 18.81 -2.82
C ARG A 64 -4.48 18.45 -2.64
N GLY A 65 -4.76 17.17 -2.44
CA GLY A 65 -6.12 16.70 -2.17
C GLY A 65 -6.12 15.39 -1.41
N MET A 66 -7.11 15.20 -0.58
CA MET A 66 -7.33 13.97 0.18
C MET A 66 -8.81 13.60 0.13
N ALA A 67 -9.11 12.29 0.06
CA ALA A 67 -10.49 11.80 0.12
C ALA A 67 -10.53 10.42 0.77
N ASP A 68 -11.63 10.15 1.49
CA ASP A 68 -11.94 8.85 2.08
C ASP A 68 -12.27 7.84 0.98
N MET A 69 -11.59 6.69 0.98
CA MET A 69 -11.78 5.59 0.04
C MET A 69 -12.05 4.25 0.73
N THR A 70 -12.40 4.28 2.01
CA THR A 70 -12.60 3.09 2.84
C THR A 70 -13.61 2.14 2.20
N GLY A 71 -13.17 0.90 1.95
CA GLY A 71 -14.03 -0.16 1.42
C GLY A 71 -14.91 -0.81 2.48
N GLU A 72 -15.47 -1.97 2.15
CA GLU A 72 -16.45 -2.69 2.99
C GLU A 72 -15.84 -3.15 4.32
N PRO A 73 -16.29 -2.64 5.48
CA PRO A 73 -15.70 -2.96 6.77
C PRO A 73 -16.26 -4.25 7.42
N LEU A 74 -17.11 -5.01 6.72
CA LEU A 74 -17.67 -6.26 7.22
C LEU A 74 -17.72 -7.36 6.15
N GLY A 75 -17.00 -8.47 6.39
CA GLY A 75 -17.04 -9.68 5.56
C GLY A 75 -16.36 -9.57 4.19
N ALA A 76 -15.54 -8.55 3.95
CA ALA A 76 -14.69 -8.48 2.78
C ALA A 76 -13.39 -9.24 3.02
N GLY A 77 -12.98 -10.12 2.11
CA GLY A 77 -11.63 -10.70 2.14
C GLY A 77 -10.58 -9.60 2.06
N MET A 78 -9.58 -9.64 2.95
CA MET A 78 -8.50 -8.66 2.95
C MET A 78 -7.44 -9.00 1.91
N ASN A 79 -6.70 -8.00 1.46
CA ASN A 79 -5.72 -8.12 0.39
C ASN A 79 -4.30 -8.09 0.96
N GLY A 80 -3.45 -9.01 0.50
CA GLY A 80 -2.03 -9.10 0.86
C GLY A 80 -1.60 -10.51 1.24
N TYR A 81 -2.21 -11.12 2.26
CA TYR A 81 -1.84 -12.46 2.75
C TYR A 81 -2.49 -13.62 2.01
N ALA A 82 -3.54 -13.36 1.24
CA ALA A 82 -4.33 -14.38 0.54
C ALA A 82 -4.92 -15.47 1.48
N VAL A 83 -5.25 -15.11 2.71
CA VAL A 83 -5.89 -15.97 3.71
C VAL A 83 -7.40 -15.76 3.65
N LEU A 84 -8.16 -16.81 3.31
CA LEU A 84 -9.61 -16.72 3.09
C LEU A 84 -10.39 -16.39 4.38
N GLU A 85 -9.86 -16.74 5.53
CA GLU A 85 -10.42 -16.45 6.84
C GLU A 85 -10.20 -14.99 7.26
N GLN A 86 -9.24 -14.29 6.67
CA GLN A 86 -8.99 -12.88 6.94
C GLN A 86 -10.03 -12.01 6.24
N GLN A 87 -11.14 -11.79 6.92
CA GLN A 87 -12.26 -10.99 6.42
C GLN A 87 -12.51 -9.80 7.35
N THR A 88 -12.83 -8.64 6.76
CA THR A 88 -13.08 -7.42 7.54
C THR A 88 -14.18 -7.61 8.58
N SER A 89 -13.96 -7.15 9.79
CA SER A 89 -14.94 -7.17 10.89
C SER A 89 -15.05 -5.83 11.63
N GLY A 90 -14.25 -4.84 11.25
CA GLY A 90 -14.18 -3.57 11.95
C GLY A 90 -13.33 -2.53 11.26
N LEU A 91 -13.26 -1.38 11.90
CA LEU A 91 -12.52 -0.21 11.43
C LEU A 91 -11.82 0.45 12.63
N ARG A 92 -10.49 0.63 12.52
CA ARG A 92 -9.69 1.44 13.45
C ARG A 92 -9.24 2.73 12.79
N GLN A 93 -8.90 2.67 11.50
CA GLN A 93 -8.43 3.81 10.74
C GLN A 93 -9.05 3.76 9.35
N ARG A 94 -9.70 4.86 8.95
CA ARG A 94 -10.19 5.01 7.59
C ARG A 94 -9.04 5.03 6.60
N GLN A 95 -9.32 4.62 5.38
CA GLN A 95 -8.37 4.56 4.29
C GLN A 95 -8.53 5.81 3.41
N PHE A 96 -7.44 6.50 3.13
CA PHE A 96 -7.45 7.72 2.34
C PHE A 96 -6.64 7.58 1.05
N ALA A 97 -7.12 8.21 -0.01
CA ALA A 97 -6.33 8.59 -1.17
C ALA A 97 -5.74 9.98 -0.92
N ARG A 98 -4.42 10.11 -1.06
CA ARG A 98 -3.67 11.37 -0.92
C ARG A 98 -3.03 11.73 -2.24
N ALA A 99 -3.48 12.82 -2.85
CA ALA A 99 -3.10 13.25 -4.19
C ALA A 99 -2.31 14.55 -4.16
N PHE A 100 -1.32 14.63 -5.04
CA PHE A 100 -0.65 15.86 -5.41
C PHE A 100 -0.69 16.02 -6.93
N VAL A 101 -1.10 17.18 -7.41
CA VAL A 101 -1.03 17.56 -8.82
C VAL A 101 0.08 18.60 -8.98
N PHE A 102 1.03 18.30 -9.86
CA PHE A 102 2.14 19.18 -10.25
C PHE A 102 1.88 19.72 -11.64
N ASP A 103 2.09 21.01 -11.85
CA ASP A 103 1.95 21.69 -13.14
C ASP A 103 3.10 22.67 -13.33
N ASP A 104 3.81 22.60 -14.45
CA ASP A 104 4.96 23.45 -14.75
C ASP A 104 4.60 24.74 -15.51
N GLY A 105 3.33 24.93 -15.83
CA GLY A 105 2.82 26.06 -16.60
C GLY A 105 3.19 26.06 -18.09
N ASN A 106 3.85 24.99 -18.57
CA ASN A 106 4.31 24.84 -19.96
C ASN A 106 3.66 23.64 -20.67
N GLY A 107 2.62 23.09 -20.07
CA GLY A 107 1.87 21.92 -20.58
C GLY A 107 2.27 20.59 -19.93
N GLY A 108 3.27 20.57 -19.05
CA GLY A 108 3.60 19.42 -18.24
C GLY A 108 2.72 19.36 -16.98
N ARG A 109 1.95 18.25 -16.81
CA ARG A 109 1.13 18.00 -15.63
C ARG A 109 1.24 16.55 -15.22
N VAL A 110 1.35 16.29 -13.90
CA VAL A 110 1.39 14.95 -13.30
C VAL A 110 0.54 14.93 -12.04
N ALA A 111 -0.29 13.89 -11.90
CA ALA A 111 -0.96 13.53 -10.66
C ALA A 111 -0.22 12.36 -9.99
N HIS A 112 0.19 12.52 -8.74
CA HIS A 112 0.77 11.47 -7.91
C HIS A 112 -0.18 11.17 -6.75
N VAL A 113 -0.58 9.92 -6.61
CA VAL A 113 -1.49 9.46 -5.56
C VAL A 113 -0.86 8.32 -4.76
N THR A 114 -0.96 8.41 -3.44
CA THR A 114 -0.75 7.28 -2.52
C THR A 114 -2.09 6.90 -1.92
N ALA A 115 -2.50 5.65 -2.10
CA ALA A 115 -3.77 5.10 -1.64
C ALA A 115 -3.54 4.09 -0.51
N ASP A 116 -4.26 4.22 0.60
CA ASP A 116 -4.19 3.30 1.75
C ASP A 116 -4.88 1.96 1.40
N MET A 117 -4.23 1.13 0.61
CA MET A 117 -4.74 -0.16 0.14
C MET A 117 -3.62 -1.20 0.03
N GLY A 118 -3.98 -2.48 -0.06
CA GLY A 118 -3.01 -3.57 -0.12
C GLY A 118 -2.21 -3.59 -1.43
N LEU A 119 -2.91 -3.66 -2.55
CA LEU A 119 -2.30 -3.77 -3.87
C LEU A 119 -3.03 -2.85 -4.86
N MET A 120 -2.28 -2.21 -5.73
CA MET A 120 -2.84 -1.44 -6.85
C MET A 120 -3.10 -2.35 -8.05
N PHE A 121 -4.19 -2.09 -8.78
CA PHE A 121 -4.56 -2.89 -9.93
C PHE A 121 -4.86 -2.04 -11.17
N GLN A 122 -4.58 -2.61 -12.35
CA GLN A 122 -4.88 -1.97 -13.64
C GLN A 122 -6.37 -1.59 -13.77
N SER A 123 -7.28 -2.42 -13.26
CA SER A 123 -8.73 -2.16 -13.24
C SER A 123 -9.07 -0.82 -12.61
N ILE A 124 -8.47 -0.53 -11.45
CA ILE A 124 -8.65 0.75 -10.73
C ILE A 124 -8.00 1.88 -11.54
N GLN A 125 -6.77 1.71 -12.01
CA GLN A 125 -6.05 2.70 -12.81
C GLN A 125 -6.86 3.15 -14.02
N LEU A 126 -7.35 2.21 -14.82
CA LEU A 126 -8.10 2.51 -16.03
C LEU A 126 -9.45 3.18 -15.76
N GLU A 127 -10.17 2.74 -14.72
CA GLU A 127 -11.46 3.35 -14.36
C GLU A 127 -11.29 4.76 -13.78
N VAL A 128 -10.25 5.01 -12.97
CA VAL A 128 -9.90 6.37 -12.49
C VAL A 128 -9.60 7.28 -13.68
N ILE A 129 -8.75 6.86 -14.62
CA ILE A 129 -8.42 7.65 -15.81
C ILE A 129 -9.66 7.92 -16.65
N ARG A 130 -10.50 6.92 -16.90
CA ARG A 130 -11.76 7.08 -17.63
C ARG A 130 -12.67 8.15 -17.00
N ARG A 131 -12.77 8.18 -15.66
CA ARG A 131 -13.59 9.22 -14.95
C ARG A 131 -12.93 10.59 -15.01
N LEU A 132 -11.63 10.68 -14.84
CA LEU A 132 -10.89 11.94 -14.98
C LEU A 132 -11.01 12.51 -16.40
N GLN A 133 -10.88 11.69 -17.43
CA GLN A 133 -11.06 12.11 -18.82
C GLN A 133 -12.49 12.58 -19.11
N ALA A 134 -13.50 11.96 -18.52
CA ALA A 134 -14.87 12.41 -18.65
C ALA A 134 -15.10 13.83 -18.08
N ARG A 135 -14.26 14.26 -17.13
CA ARG A 135 -14.36 15.57 -16.47
C ARG A 135 -13.38 16.60 -17.00
N PHE A 136 -12.14 16.21 -17.29
CA PHE A 136 -11.01 17.11 -17.61
C PHE A 136 -10.51 16.95 -19.05
N GLY A 137 -11.18 16.11 -19.88
CA GLY A 137 -10.68 15.78 -21.21
C GLY A 137 -9.31 15.10 -21.16
N ASP A 138 -8.43 15.45 -22.07
CA ASP A 138 -7.10 14.81 -22.19
C ASP A 138 -6.06 15.29 -21.16
N THR A 139 -6.45 16.10 -20.17
CA THR A 139 -5.55 16.61 -19.14
C THR A 139 -4.90 15.49 -18.32
N TYR A 140 -5.69 14.46 -17.99
CA TYR A 140 -5.23 13.28 -17.25
C TYR A 140 -5.34 12.03 -18.13
N HIS A 141 -4.25 11.28 -18.21
CA HIS A 141 -4.13 10.09 -19.01
C HIS A 141 -3.15 9.08 -18.38
N GLU A 142 -3.03 7.90 -18.95
CA GLU A 142 -2.20 6.82 -18.42
C GLU A 142 -0.72 7.20 -18.20
N GLY A 143 -0.21 8.15 -18.97
CA GLY A 143 1.17 8.60 -18.89
C GLY A 143 1.48 9.62 -17.79
N ASN A 144 0.46 10.25 -17.18
CA ASN A 144 0.67 11.32 -16.20
C ASN A 144 -0.11 11.16 -14.90
N VAL A 145 -0.78 10.02 -14.69
CA VAL A 145 -1.46 9.66 -13.44
C VAL A 145 -0.76 8.46 -12.81
N LEU A 146 -0.07 8.68 -11.69
CA LEU A 146 0.57 7.67 -10.87
C LEU A 146 -0.29 7.36 -9.66
N ILE A 147 -0.77 6.13 -9.52
CA ILE A 147 -1.50 5.69 -8.33
C ILE A 147 -0.73 4.53 -7.71
N GLY A 148 -0.17 4.76 -6.52
CA GLY A 148 0.57 3.76 -5.75
C GLY A 148 -0.20 3.31 -4.52
N ALA A 149 -0.12 2.01 -4.18
CA ALA A 149 -0.62 1.48 -2.92
C ALA A 149 0.37 1.72 -1.79
N SER A 150 -0.13 1.98 -0.58
CA SER A 150 0.66 1.95 0.66
C SER A 150 1.04 0.52 1.08
N HIS A 151 0.36 -0.46 0.52
CA HIS A 151 0.55 -1.89 0.72
C HIS A 151 0.11 -2.43 2.10
N THR A 152 -0.84 -1.80 2.77
CA THR A 152 -1.40 -2.37 4.01
C THR A 152 -2.09 -3.71 3.77
N HIS A 153 -1.76 -4.73 4.57
CA HIS A 153 -2.35 -6.07 4.45
C HIS A 153 -3.67 -6.22 5.25
N VAL A 154 -4.18 -5.14 5.80
CA VAL A 154 -5.46 -5.10 6.54
C VAL A 154 -6.45 -4.12 5.91
N ALA A 155 -6.55 -4.19 4.59
CA ALA A 155 -7.49 -3.46 3.74
C ALA A 155 -8.40 -4.43 2.98
N PRO A 156 -9.68 -4.09 2.72
CA PRO A 156 -10.55 -4.91 1.90
C PRO A 156 -10.03 -5.03 0.46
N GLY A 157 -10.07 -6.25 -0.08
CA GLY A 157 -9.67 -6.59 -1.44
C GLY A 157 -10.84 -6.82 -2.39
N GLY A 158 -10.63 -7.68 -3.40
CA GLY A 158 -11.66 -8.03 -4.40
C GLY A 158 -11.84 -6.95 -5.47
N THR A 159 -10.76 -6.30 -5.88
CA THR A 159 -10.78 -5.17 -6.82
C THR A 159 -9.86 -5.36 -8.03
N SER A 160 -9.25 -6.56 -8.19
CA SER A 160 -8.20 -6.73 -9.20
C SER A 160 -8.72 -6.93 -10.63
N GLY A 161 -9.88 -7.55 -10.78
CA GLY A 161 -10.35 -8.01 -12.08
C GLY A 161 -9.59 -9.23 -12.63
N HIS A 162 -8.65 -9.83 -11.87
CA HIS A 162 -7.92 -11.04 -12.24
C HIS A 162 -8.29 -12.19 -11.30
N LEU A 163 -8.66 -13.35 -11.88
CA LEU A 163 -9.30 -14.44 -11.13
C LEU A 163 -8.46 -14.94 -9.96
N MET A 164 -7.14 -15.06 -10.10
CA MET A 164 -6.29 -15.60 -9.03
C MET A 164 -6.33 -14.71 -7.79
N VAL A 165 -6.23 -13.39 -7.96
CA VAL A 165 -6.21 -12.43 -6.84
C VAL A 165 -7.61 -12.29 -6.25
N ASP A 166 -8.65 -12.13 -7.07
CA ASP A 166 -10.02 -11.97 -6.57
C ASP A 166 -10.56 -13.25 -5.93
N LEU A 167 -10.05 -14.44 -6.31
CA LEU A 167 -10.40 -15.69 -5.63
C LEU A 167 -9.89 -15.72 -4.17
N THR A 168 -8.69 -15.20 -3.92
CA THR A 168 -8.12 -15.15 -2.56
C THR A 168 -8.82 -14.15 -1.65
N THR A 169 -9.57 -13.21 -2.22
CA THR A 169 -10.39 -12.22 -1.51
C THR A 169 -11.90 -12.50 -1.61
N LEU A 170 -12.26 -13.75 -1.92
CA LEU A 170 -13.63 -14.25 -1.98
C LEU A 170 -14.49 -13.66 -3.13
N GLY A 171 -13.85 -13.25 -4.23
CA GLY A 171 -14.49 -12.74 -5.43
C GLY A 171 -14.42 -11.22 -5.57
N PHE A 172 -14.85 -10.71 -6.73
CA PHE A 172 -14.86 -9.26 -6.99
C PHE A 172 -15.88 -8.54 -6.12
N ARG A 173 -15.50 -7.38 -5.58
CA ARG A 173 -16.34 -6.58 -4.65
C ARG A 173 -16.65 -5.21 -5.24
N PRO A 174 -17.81 -5.07 -5.90
CA PRO A 174 -18.19 -3.80 -6.57
C PRO A 174 -18.26 -2.60 -5.62
N VAL A 175 -18.69 -2.79 -4.36
CA VAL A 175 -18.80 -1.69 -3.38
C VAL A 175 -17.41 -1.18 -2.99
N THR A 176 -16.47 -2.08 -2.68
CA THR A 176 -15.09 -1.70 -2.39
C THR A 176 -14.39 -1.09 -3.61
N PHE A 177 -14.58 -1.65 -4.81
CA PHE A 177 -14.06 -1.08 -6.06
C PHE A 177 -14.54 0.35 -6.30
N GLU A 178 -15.86 0.57 -6.17
CA GLU A 178 -16.47 1.90 -6.35
C GLU A 178 -15.97 2.91 -5.31
N ALA A 179 -15.86 2.51 -4.04
CA ALA A 179 -15.32 3.34 -2.97
C ALA A 179 -13.88 3.77 -3.27
N THR A 180 -13.03 2.81 -3.65
CA THR A 180 -11.61 3.05 -3.98
C THR A 180 -11.48 4.01 -5.17
N VAL A 181 -12.16 3.71 -6.29
CA VAL A 181 -12.09 4.55 -7.50
C VAL A 181 -12.61 5.96 -7.23
N THR A 182 -13.77 6.07 -6.56
CA THR A 182 -14.38 7.38 -6.26
C THR A 182 -13.49 8.21 -5.35
N GLY A 183 -12.91 7.62 -4.29
CA GLY A 183 -12.00 8.32 -3.39
C GLY A 183 -10.74 8.80 -4.12
N ILE A 184 -10.12 7.98 -4.98
CA ILE A 184 -8.94 8.39 -5.75
C ILE A 184 -9.29 9.53 -6.73
N VAL A 185 -10.39 9.42 -7.47
CA VAL A 185 -10.84 10.48 -8.39
C VAL A 185 -11.08 11.78 -7.63
N LEU A 186 -11.80 11.73 -6.50
CA LEU A 186 -12.11 12.90 -5.68
C LEU A 186 -10.84 13.56 -5.10
N ALA A 187 -9.86 12.75 -4.68
CA ALA A 187 -8.58 13.29 -4.20
C ALA A 187 -7.84 14.05 -5.31
N ILE A 188 -7.81 13.52 -6.54
CA ILE A 188 -7.19 14.21 -7.70
C ILE A 188 -7.97 15.47 -8.06
N GLU A 189 -9.32 15.43 -8.05
CA GLU A 189 -10.16 16.61 -8.30
C GLU A 189 -9.91 17.72 -7.30
N ARG A 190 -9.78 17.38 -6.02
CA ARG A 190 -9.43 18.33 -4.95
C ARG A 190 -8.03 18.92 -5.15
N ALA A 191 -7.06 18.07 -5.52
CA ALA A 191 -5.71 18.53 -5.82
C ALA A 191 -5.66 19.44 -7.04
N ASP A 192 -6.42 19.13 -8.10
CA ASP A 192 -6.52 20.00 -9.28
C ASP A 192 -7.16 21.38 -8.94
N ALA A 193 -8.17 21.38 -8.08
CA ALA A 193 -8.82 22.61 -7.61
C ALA A 193 -7.94 23.44 -6.65
N ASP A 194 -6.98 22.84 -5.93
CA ASP A 194 -6.02 23.49 -5.02
C ASP A 194 -4.75 24.00 -5.73
N LEU A 195 -4.64 23.88 -7.05
CA LEU A 195 -3.44 24.31 -7.80
C LEU A 195 -3.13 25.79 -7.57
N ALA A 196 -1.94 26.04 -7.00
CA ALA A 196 -1.46 27.40 -6.73
C ALA A 196 0.08 27.46 -6.77
N PRO A 197 0.68 28.67 -6.98
CA PRO A 197 2.12 28.84 -6.92
C PRO A 197 2.72 28.31 -5.61
N SER A 198 3.69 27.45 -5.72
CA SER A 198 4.34 26.74 -4.62
C SER A 198 5.82 26.56 -4.90
N GLN A 199 6.53 25.99 -3.96
CA GLN A 199 7.89 25.50 -4.15
C GLN A 199 7.95 24.02 -3.76
N ILE A 200 8.78 23.25 -4.45
CA ILE A 200 9.12 21.89 -4.06
C ILE A 200 10.55 21.82 -3.56
N ALA A 201 10.79 21.00 -2.56
CA ALA A 201 12.12 20.70 -2.02
C ALA A 201 12.24 19.18 -1.81
N LEU A 202 13.47 18.65 -1.90
CA LEU A 202 13.77 17.25 -1.65
C LEU A 202 14.71 17.12 -0.47
N THR A 203 14.40 16.21 0.45
CA THR A 203 15.31 15.83 1.54
C THR A 203 15.59 14.33 1.51
N ARG A 204 16.76 13.92 2.00
CA ARG A 204 17.10 12.55 2.35
C ARG A 204 17.41 12.46 3.84
N GLY A 205 16.54 11.79 4.58
CA GLY A 205 16.71 11.41 5.96
C GLY A 205 17.02 9.92 6.08
N THR A 206 16.99 9.43 7.31
CA THR A 206 17.24 8.01 7.63
C THR A 206 16.19 7.52 8.60
N VAL A 207 15.58 6.38 8.31
CA VAL A 207 14.70 5.69 9.25
C VAL A 207 15.53 4.64 10.01
N ALA A 208 15.62 4.80 11.33
CA ALA A 208 16.35 3.88 12.17
C ALA A 208 15.43 2.74 12.67
N ASP A 209 15.97 1.52 12.74
CA ASP A 209 15.35 0.34 13.37
C ASP A 209 13.91 0.03 12.95
N ALA A 210 13.51 0.43 11.74
CA ALA A 210 12.16 0.19 11.26
C ALA A 210 11.99 -1.17 10.62
N GLY A 211 12.97 -1.65 9.86
CA GLY A 211 12.89 -2.92 9.15
C GLY A 211 14.13 -3.79 9.27
N ILE A 212 13.95 -5.07 8.94
CA ILE A 212 14.99 -6.08 8.84
C ILE A 212 14.86 -6.79 7.48
N ASN A 213 15.97 -7.23 6.89
CA ASN A 213 15.91 -8.06 5.68
C ASN A 213 15.44 -9.47 6.04
N ARG A 214 14.31 -9.91 5.46
CA ARG A 214 13.70 -11.21 5.72
C ARG A 214 14.29 -12.35 4.89
N SER A 215 14.97 -12.02 3.80
CA SER A 215 15.59 -12.97 2.88
C SER A 215 17.11 -12.77 2.82
N ARG A 216 17.76 -12.74 4.00
CA ARG A 216 19.19 -12.45 4.14
C ARG A 216 20.07 -13.41 3.33
N GLY A 217 19.69 -14.68 3.20
CA GLY A 217 20.40 -15.66 2.40
C GLY A 217 20.41 -15.33 0.90
N ALA A 218 19.32 -14.76 0.38
CA ALA A 218 19.23 -14.27 -0.99
C ALA A 218 20.03 -12.98 -1.16
N PHE A 219 19.88 -12.00 -0.27
CA PHE A 219 20.64 -10.75 -0.26
C PHE A 219 22.16 -11.00 -0.28
N ASP A 220 22.67 -11.93 0.51
CA ASP A 220 24.11 -12.24 0.65
C ASP A 220 24.72 -12.83 -0.63
N ARG A 221 23.92 -13.25 -1.61
CA ARG A 221 24.39 -13.70 -2.93
C ARG A 221 24.76 -12.56 -3.88
N ASN A 222 24.31 -11.34 -3.59
CA ASN A 222 24.67 -10.18 -4.41
C ASN A 222 26.18 -9.87 -4.35
N PRO A 223 26.73 -9.20 -5.36
CA PRO A 223 28.10 -8.70 -5.35
C PRO A 223 28.40 -7.82 -4.13
N ASP A 224 29.64 -7.88 -3.63
CA ASP A 224 30.08 -7.13 -2.45
C ASP A 224 29.86 -5.60 -2.61
N ALA A 225 29.99 -5.08 -3.83
CA ALA A 225 29.77 -3.66 -4.12
C ALA A 225 28.30 -3.23 -3.92
N ASP A 226 27.34 -4.13 -4.10
CA ASP A 226 25.92 -3.85 -3.82
C ASP A 226 25.62 -4.00 -2.33
N LYS A 227 26.12 -5.08 -1.70
CA LYS A 227 25.94 -5.33 -0.26
C LYS A 227 26.55 -4.23 0.61
N ALA A 228 27.68 -3.66 0.19
CA ALA A 228 28.35 -2.58 0.91
C ALA A 228 27.50 -1.30 1.00
N VAL A 229 26.51 -1.10 0.13
CA VAL A 229 25.56 0.02 0.21
C VAL A 229 24.55 -0.18 1.35
N PHE A 230 24.20 -1.45 1.63
CA PHE A 230 23.23 -1.85 2.64
C PHE A 230 23.82 -2.87 3.62
N PRO A 231 24.68 -2.46 4.56
CA PRO A 231 25.41 -3.41 5.44
C PRO A 231 24.46 -4.31 6.25
N ASP A 232 23.30 -3.79 6.62
CA ASP A 232 22.26 -4.52 7.37
C ASP A 232 21.29 -5.27 6.44
N GLY A 233 21.42 -5.11 5.11
CA GLY A 233 20.51 -5.67 4.12
C GLY A 233 19.23 -4.86 3.91
N VAL A 234 19.13 -3.65 4.45
CA VAL A 234 17.96 -2.74 4.31
C VAL A 234 18.39 -1.37 3.79
N ASP A 235 17.57 -0.79 2.92
CA ASP A 235 17.70 0.62 2.54
C ASP A 235 17.03 1.49 3.63
N ARG A 236 17.85 2.25 4.36
CA ARG A 236 17.38 3.14 5.43
C ARG A 236 17.07 4.55 4.93
N ASP A 237 17.26 4.81 3.64
CA ASP A 237 16.99 6.11 3.03
C ASP A 237 15.50 6.46 3.08
N SER A 238 15.17 7.59 3.68
CA SER A 238 13.85 8.22 3.66
C SER A 238 13.92 9.43 2.74
N VAL A 239 13.36 9.32 1.54
CA VAL A 239 13.35 10.39 0.56
C VAL A 239 12.03 11.13 0.66
N THR A 240 12.08 12.47 0.86
CA THR A 240 10.86 13.25 1.05
C THR A 240 10.84 14.47 0.13
N LEU A 241 9.80 14.55 -0.70
CA LEU A 241 9.41 15.74 -1.42
C LEU A 241 8.51 16.58 -0.52
N HIS A 242 8.89 17.81 -0.24
CA HIS A 242 8.09 18.78 0.51
C HIS A 242 7.44 19.76 -0.45
N VAL A 243 6.15 20.06 -0.23
CA VAL A 243 5.43 21.13 -0.93
C VAL A 243 5.30 22.32 0.00
N ILE A 244 5.77 23.47 -0.44
CA ILE A 244 5.88 24.71 0.35
C ILE A 244 5.07 25.79 -0.36
N ARG A 245 4.14 26.44 0.33
CA ARG A 245 3.32 27.55 -0.17
C ARG A 245 3.38 28.68 0.86
N ASP A 246 3.67 29.91 0.40
CA ASP A 246 3.79 31.11 1.26
C ASP A 246 4.76 30.91 2.46
N GLY A 247 5.82 30.14 2.24
CA GLY A 247 6.84 29.83 3.26
C GLY A 247 6.45 28.74 4.28
N ALA A 248 5.25 28.17 4.18
CA ALA A 248 4.79 27.06 5.04
C ALA A 248 4.71 25.74 4.27
N ALA A 249 5.09 24.63 4.91
CA ALA A 249 4.85 23.30 4.35
C ALA A 249 3.35 22.99 4.36
N ILE A 250 2.81 22.65 3.19
CA ILE A 250 1.41 22.30 3.00
C ILE A 250 1.19 20.82 2.73
N GLY A 251 2.25 20.04 2.56
CA GLY A 251 2.20 18.60 2.38
C GLY A 251 3.54 18.01 2.02
N LEU A 252 3.57 16.68 1.96
CA LEU A 252 4.73 15.90 1.59
C LEU A 252 4.38 14.61 0.85
N ILE A 253 5.36 14.12 0.07
CA ILE A 253 5.39 12.73 -0.40
C ILE A 253 6.70 12.12 0.13
N ASN A 254 6.58 11.06 0.92
CA ASN A 254 7.72 10.32 1.43
C ASN A 254 7.82 8.95 0.74
N TRP A 255 9.02 8.54 0.39
CA TRP A 255 9.34 7.20 -0.12
C TRP A 255 10.29 6.50 0.84
N TYR A 256 9.82 5.38 1.38
CA TYR A 256 10.60 4.50 2.24
C TYR A 256 10.16 3.05 2.02
N GLY A 257 11.13 2.12 1.98
CA GLY A 257 10.91 0.70 1.72
C GLY A 257 10.76 -0.12 3.01
N ILE A 258 9.52 -0.42 3.41
CA ILE A 258 9.20 -1.37 4.47
C ILE A 258 7.82 -1.97 4.21
N HIS A 259 7.67 -3.28 4.40
CA HIS A 259 6.36 -3.91 4.34
C HIS A 259 5.43 -3.38 5.46
N PRO A 260 4.18 -3.02 5.16
CA PRO A 260 3.17 -2.74 6.17
C PRO A 260 2.44 -4.04 6.54
N THR A 261 3.20 -5.01 7.01
CA THR A 261 2.78 -6.31 7.52
C THR A 261 2.90 -6.36 9.04
N THR A 262 2.62 -5.23 9.67
CA THR A 262 2.62 -5.13 11.11
C THR A 262 1.39 -5.77 11.75
N PHE A 263 0.28 -5.91 11.03
CA PHE A 263 -0.89 -6.67 11.44
C PHE A 263 -0.94 -8.02 10.73
N GLY A 264 -1.31 -9.08 11.45
CA GLY A 264 -1.33 -10.43 10.95
C GLY A 264 -2.50 -10.89 10.09
N PRO A 265 -2.40 -12.09 9.47
CA PRO A 265 -3.48 -12.66 8.69
C PRO A 265 -4.70 -13.02 9.54
N GLU A 266 -4.54 -13.04 10.86
CA GLU A 266 -5.65 -13.23 11.80
C GLU A 266 -6.31 -11.90 12.17
N HIS A 267 -5.68 -10.75 11.82
CA HIS A 267 -6.23 -9.44 12.08
C HIS A 267 -7.28 -9.06 11.04
N THR A 268 -8.46 -8.65 11.49
CA THR A 268 -9.65 -8.42 10.65
C THR A 268 -10.19 -6.99 10.71
N ILE A 269 -9.48 -6.08 11.40
CA ILE A 269 -9.90 -4.68 11.57
C ILE A 269 -9.12 -3.81 10.59
N ILE A 270 -9.83 -3.03 9.77
CA ILE A 270 -9.22 -2.16 8.76
C ILE A 270 -8.29 -1.13 9.39
N SER A 271 -7.09 -1.00 8.83
CA SER A 271 -6.08 0.00 9.19
C SER A 271 -5.16 0.30 8.01
N GLY A 272 -4.57 1.49 7.98
CA GLY A 272 -3.50 1.85 7.04
C GLY A 272 -2.11 1.32 7.43
N ASP A 273 -2.00 0.55 8.52
CA ASP A 273 -0.77 0.01 9.10
C ASP A 273 0.27 1.11 9.41
N ASN A 274 1.56 0.78 9.42
CA ASN A 274 2.64 1.69 9.77
C ASN A 274 2.72 2.94 8.86
N LYS A 275 2.44 2.82 7.56
CA LYS A 275 2.43 3.95 6.62
C LYS A 275 1.20 4.83 6.78
N GLY A 276 0.02 4.23 6.90
CA GLY A 276 -1.21 4.96 7.19
C GLY A 276 -1.15 5.67 8.53
N TYR A 277 -0.50 5.05 9.54
CA TYR A 277 -0.28 5.71 10.82
C TYR A 277 0.69 6.89 10.71
N ALA A 278 1.80 6.77 9.94
CA ALA A 278 2.72 7.88 9.70
C ALA A 278 2.02 9.07 9.04
N ALA A 279 1.18 8.80 8.04
CA ALA A 279 0.39 9.79 7.34
C ALA A 279 -0.61 10.47 8.29
N TRP A 280 -1.42 9.68 8.99
CA TRP A 280 -2.38 10.19 9.97
C TRP A 280 -1.72 11.05 11.04
N LEU A 281 -0.57 10.62 11.58
CA LEU A 281 0.14 11.36 12.64
C LEU A 281 0.69 12.70 12.13
N ALA A 282 1.20 12.75 10.89
CA ALA A 282 1.65 14.00 10.27
C ALA A 282 0.47 14.97 10.06
N GLU A 283 -0.63 14.48 9.54
CA GLU A 283 -1.86 15.22 9.27
C GLU A 283 -2.54 15.68 10.57
N HIS A 284 -2.66 14.80 11.56
CA HIS A 284 -3.22 15.13 12.88
C HIS A 284 -2.43 16.25 13.58
N LYS A 285 -1.08 16.18 13.55
CA LYS A 285 -0.21 17.25 14.07
C LYS A 285 -0.37 18.58 13.33
N ALA A 286 -0.76 18.55 12.06
CA ALA A 286 -1.05 19.72 11.24
C ALA A 286 -2.49 20.23 11.40
N GLY A 287 -3.32 19.60 12.24
CA GLY A 287 -4.69 20.00 12.53
C GLY A 287 -5.71 19.56 11.47
N VAL A 288 -5.43 18.49 10.72
CA VAL A 288 -6.38 17.94 9.75
C VAL A 288 -7.57 17.28 10.46
N ASP A 289 -8.77 17.67 10.06
CA ASP A 289 -10.01 16.96 10.37
C ASP A 289 -10.28 15.90 9.30
N HIS A 290 -10.07 14.64 9.64
CA HIS A 290 -10.25 13.51 8.71
C HIS A 290 -11.72 13.23 8.36
N THR A 291 -12.69 13.85 9.06
CA THR A 291 -14.10 13.82 8.66
C THR A 291 -14.47 14.94 7.68
N ASN A 292 -13.54 15.88 7.41
CA ASN A 292 -13.68 16.91 6.38
C ASN A 292 -12.38 17.04 5.55
N PRO A 293 -11.95 15.98 4.85
CA PRO A 293 -10.68 15.97 4.12
C PRO A 293 -10.65 16.96 2.95
N ALA A 294 -11.81 17.48 2.53
CA ALA A 294 -11.89 18.53 1.50
C ALA A 294 -11.19 19.83 1.92
N GLU A 295 -11.15 20.12 3.21
CA GLU A 295 -10.55 21.33 3.77
C GLU A 295 -9.20 21.04 4.48
N ALA A 296 -8.56 19.91 4.18
CA ALA A 296 -7.32 19.51 4.82
C ALA A 296 -6.21 20.56 4.62
N PRO A 297 -5.69 21.18 5.71
CA PRO A 297 -4.62 22.18 5.60
C PRO A 297 -3.28 21.57 5.23
N TYR A 298 -3.15 20.26 5.35
CA TYR A 298 -1.93 19.51 5.10
C TYR A 298 -2.25 18.10 4.59
N VAL A 299 -1.46 17.58 3.64
CA VAL A 299 -1.60 16.22 3.13
C VAL A 299 -0.24 15.49 3.20
N ALA A 300 -0.20 14.29 3.78
CA ALA A 300 1.02 13.52 3.96
C ALA A 300 0.91 12.15 3.30
N ALA A 301 1.53 11.96 2.15
CA ALA A 301 1.57 10.71 1.42
C ALA A 301 2.84 9.91 1.78
N PHE A 302 2.68 8.71 2.37
CA PHE A 302 3.79 7.78 2.66
C PHE A 302 3.79 6.63 1.66
N ALA A 303 4.46 6.86 0.53
CA ALA A 303 4.58 5.92 -0.59
C ALA A 303 5.61 4.82 -0.33
N MET A 304 5.56 3.77 -1.15
CA MET A 304 6.55 2.71 -1.16
C MET A 304 7.78 3.07 -2.00
N SER A 305 8.98 2.60 -1.59
CA SER A 305 10.12 2.52 -2.50
C SER A 305 10.38 1.07 -2.93
N ALA A 306 11.45 0.43 -2.49
CA ALA A 306 11.80 -0.95 -2.78
C ALA A 306 11.76 -1.80 -1.49
N PRO A 307 10.58 -2.32 -1.06
CA PRO A 307 10.42 -3.03 0.20
C PRO A 307 10.48 -4.54 0.10
N GLY A 308 10.67 -5.13 -1.10
CA GLY A 308 10.37 -6.53 -1.38
C GLY A 308 10.87 -7.53 -0.32
N ASP A 309 12.08 -7.31 0.20
CA ASP A 309 12.73 -8.15 1.21
C ASP A 309 12.85 -7.48 2.59
N VAL A 310 12.09 -6.40 2.87
CA VAL A 310 12.17 -5.64 4.14
C VAL A 310 10.91 -5.83 4.98
N SER A 311 11.09 -6.51 6.12
CA SER A 311 10.04 -6.80 7.09
C SER A 311 10.03 -5.84 8.28
N PRO A 312 8.85 -5.51 8.84
CA PRO A 312 8.70 -4.84 10.13
C PRO A 312 8.89 -5.80 11.32
N ASN A 313 8.93 -7.11 11.09
CA ASN A 313 9.00 -8.16 12.11
C ASN A 313 10.46 -8.49 12.45
N HIS A 314 11.02 -7.81 13.43
CA HIS A 314 12.45 -7.88 13.77
C HIS A 314 12.93 -9.27 14.22
N GLY A 315 12.04 -10.11 14.71
CA GLY A 315 12.33 -11.52 15.06
C GLY A 315 12.14 -12.51 13.92
N LEU A 316 11.72 -12.06 12.72
CA LEU A 316 11.39 -12.89 11.55
C LEU A 316 10.37 -14.01 11.88
N VAL A 317 9.44 -13.69 12.75
CA VAL A 317 8.26 -14.51 13.06
C VAL A 317 7.07 -13.58 13.23
N PRO A 318 5.83 -14.05 13.04
CA PRO A 318 4.65 -13.24 13.29
C PRO A 318 4.69 -12.56 14.66
N ASN A 319 4.21 -11.32 14.75
CA ASN A 319 4.08 -10.59 16.01
C ASN A 319 5.41 -10.22 16.71
N SER A 320 6.52 -10.19 15.98
CA SER A 320 7.85 -9.88 16.52
C SER A 320 8.36 -8.47 16.21
N GLY A 321 7.44 -7.56 15.89
CA GLY A 321 7.75 -6.14 15.73
C GLY A 321 8.13 -5.44 17.04
N PRO A 322 8.53 -4.16 17.00
CA PRO A 322 9.06 -3.43 18.15
C PRO A 322 8.04 -3.15 19.27
N GLY A 323 6.77 -3.50 19.11
CA GLY A 323 5.71 -3.37 20.13
C GLY A 323 5.59 -4.55 21.08
N GLU A 324 6.59 -5.44 21.14
CA GLU A 324 6.65 -6.56 22.10
C GLU A 324 5.38 -7.44 22.09
N GLY A 325 4.89 -7.80 20.90
CA GLY A 325 3.69 -8.60 20.72
C GLY A 325 2.38 -7.81 20.65
N ASN A 326 2.41 -6.50 20.81
CA ASN A 326 1.26 -5.64 20.57
C ASN A 326 1.32 -5.05 19.16
N GLU A 327 0.42 -5.50 18.32
CA GLU A 327 0.28 -5.13 16.91
C GLU A 327 0.10 -3.62 16.71
N TYR A 328 -0.75 -3.00 17.48
CA TYR A 328 -0.98 -1.57 17.38
C TYR A 328 0.23 -0.77 17.89
N GLU A 329 0.89 -1.23 18.93
CA GLU A 329 2.06 -0.58 19.50
C GLU A 329 3.26 -0.62 18.54
N SER A 330 3.48 -1.62 17.58
CA SER A 330 4.52 -1.62 16.56
C SER A 330 4.15 -0.78 15.30
N ALA A 331 2.85 -0.67 14.72
CA ALA A 331 2.52 0.27 13.64
C ALA A 331 2.75 1.72 14.09
N ARG A 332 2.45 2.02 15.36
CA ARG A 332 2.70 3.30 16.02
C ARG A 332 4.21 3.64 16.17
N ILE A 333 5.14 2.71 16.57
CA ILE A 333 6.60 2.94 16.57
C ILE A 333 7.11 3.10 15.14
N LEU A 334 6.73 2.19 14.24
CA LEU A 334 7.25 2.17 12.89
C LEU A 334 6.74 3.36 12.07
N GLY A 335 5.46 3.73 12.21
CA GLY A 335 4.94 4.93 11.57
C GLY A 335 5.59 6.21 12.09
N ARG A 336 5.89 6.28 13.39
CA ARG A 336 6.61 7.41 13.96
C ARG A 336 8.07 7.46 13.48
N ARG A 337 8.78 6.33 13.43
CA ARG A 337 10.13 6.26 12.90
C ARG A 337 10.19 6.73 11.44
N GLN A 338 9.16 6.39 10.63
CA GLN A 338 9.03 6.92 9.26
C GLN A 338 8.80 8.45 9.27
N LEU A 339 7.91 8.95 10.12
CA LEU A 339 7.68 10.39 10.25
C LEU A 339 8.92 11.15 10.75
N ASP A 340 9.68 10.58 11.67
CA ASP A 340 10.93 11.19 12.16
C ASP A 340 12.00 11.20 11.05
N GLY A 341 11.99 10.20 10.17
CA GLY A 341 12.88 10.07 9.02
C GLY A 341 12.62 11.05 7.87
N ILE A 342 11.54 11.84 7.85
CA ILE A 342 11.28 12.81 6.78
C ILE A 342 12.25 14.01 6.79
N THR A 343 12.91 14.25 7.93
CA THR A 343 13.90 15.31 8.07
C THR A 343 15.30 14.80 7.77
N GLY A 344 16.06 15.56 6.98
CA GLY A 344 17.39 15.11 6.59
C GLY A 344 18.15 16.14 5.79
N ARG A 345 19.16 15.66 5.06
CA ARG A 345 19.98 16.50 4.18
C ARG A 345 19.15 17.00 3.00
N ALA A 346 19.12 18.32 2.80
CA ALA A 346 18.53 18.91 1.60
C ALA A 346 19.31 18.48 0.35
N ILE A 347 18.57 18.13 -0.70
CA ILE A 347 19.12 17.77 -2.02
C ILE A 347 18.99 18.98 -2.93
N ALA A 348 20.10 19.34 -3.58
CA ALA A 348 20.07 20.37 -4.62
C ALA A 348 19.34 19.84 -5.87
N LEU A 349 18.33 20.57 -6.30
CA LEU A 349 17.56 20.26 -7.48
C LEU A 349 18.05 21.08 -8.67
N GLY A 350 18.24 20.42 -9.82
CA GLY A 350 18.68 21.08 -11.06
C GLY A 350 17.64 21.98 -11.71
N GLY A 351 16.45 22.10 -11.11
CA GLY A 351 15.32 22.80 -11.72
C GLY A 351 14.76 22.04 -12.93
N GLY A 352 13.95 22.72 -13.72
CA GLY A 352 13.31 22.19 -14.93
C GLY A 352 11.81 22.03 -14.78
N GLY A 353 11.14 21.72 -15.90
CA GLY A 353 9.71 21.46 -15.96
C GLY A 353 9.36 20.02 -15.60
N ILE A 354 8.22 19.59 -16.11
CA ILE A 354 7.73 18.21 -16.01
C ILE A 354 7.97 17.49 -17.33
N ASP A 355 8.52 16.28 -17.26
CA ASP A 355 8.61 15.36 -18.40
C ASP A 355 8.13 13.98 -17.94
N ALA A 356 7.11 13.45 -18.59
CA ALA A 356 6.47 12.19 -18.25
C ALA A 356 6.60 11.20 -19.42
N ARG A 357 7.16 10.02 -19.13
CA ARG A 357 7.26 8.90 -20.07
C ARG A 357 6.62 7.67 -19.46
N HIS A 358 5.96 6.87 -20.28
CA HIS A 358 5.43 5.58 -19.85
C HIS A 358 5.46 4.58 -21.00
N GLN A 359 5.42 3.29 -20.64
CA GLN A 359 5.29 2.22 -21.59
C GLN A 359 4.58 1.02 -20.95
N TRP A 360 3.53 0.52 -21.61
CA TRP A 360 2.93 -0.77 -21.33
C TRP A 360 3.77 -1.87 -21.99
N VAL A 361 4.21 -2.84 -21.21
CA VAL A 361 5.11 -3.90 -21.67
C VAL A 361 4.53 -5.26 -21.30
N ASN A 362 4.38 -6.12 -22.31
CA ASN A 362 4.05 -7.53 -22.09
C ASN A 362 5.28 -8.26 -21.56
N MET A 363 5.29 -8.54 -20.25
CA MET A 363 6.41 -9.16 -19.57
C MET A 363 6.63 -10.65 -19.89
N ARG A 364 5.74 -11.28 -20.67
CA ARG A 364 5.85 -12.70 -21.05
C ARG A 364 7.02 -13.01 -21.97
N GLU A 365 7.57 -12.01 -22.69
CA GLU A 365 8.54 -12.27 -23.77
C GLU A 365 9.44 -11.07 -24.08
N VAL A 366 9.79 -10.29 -23.05
CA VAL A 366 10.73 -9.17 -23.23
C VAL A 366 12.08 -9.70 -23.68
N LYS A 367 12.56 -9.24 -24.82
CA LYS A 367 13.91 -9.56 -25.31
C LYS A 367 14.91 -8.64 -24.63
N ILE A 368 15.95 -9.22 -24.05
CA ILE A 368 16.91 -8.53 -23.19
C ILE A 368 18.27 -8.59 -23.86
N GLU A 369 18.90 -7.44 -24.05
CA GLU A 369 20.23 -7.31 -24.61
C GLU A 369 21.28 -7.88 -23.62
N GLY A 370 22.36 -8.49 -24.13
CA GLY A 370 23.39 -9.09 -23.31
C GLY A 370 24.07 -8.15 -22.31
N ARG A 371 24.10 -6.84 -22.60
CA ARG A 371 24.65 -5.84 -21.65
C ARG A 371 23.90 -5.76 -20.32
N TRP A 372 22.67 -6.24 -20.26
CA TRP A 372 21.83 -6.25 -19.05
C TRP A 372 21.80 -7.59 -18.33
N THR A 373 22.26 -8.66 -18.99
CA THR A 373 22.27 -10.00 -18.41
C THR A 373 23.55 -10.30 -17.65
N PRO A 374 23.52 -11.14 -16.60
CA PRO A 374 24.71 -11.44 -15.80
C PRO A 374 25.85 -12.13 -16.57
N ASP A 375 25.52 -12.87 -17.63
CA ASP A 375 26.48 -13.65 -18.44
C ASP A 375 26.86 -12.97 -19.77
N GLY A 376 26.33 -11.77 -20.02
CA GLY A 376 26.58 -11.02 -21.25
C GLY A 376 25.89 -11.57 -22.49
N GLN A 377 25.04 -12.60 -22.36
CA GLN A 377 24.31 -13.17 -23.51
C GLN A 377 22.88 -12.64 -23.58
N PRO A 378 22.31 -12.41 -24.78
CA PRO A 378 20.92 -12.04 -24.91
C PRO A 378 19.99 -13.03 -24.23
N GLY A 379 18.95 -12.51 -23.55
CA GLY A 379 17.99 -13.31 -22.80
C GLY A 379 16.54 -12.94 -23.09
N THR A 380 15.64 -13.57 -22.37
CA THR A 380 14.20 -13.26 -22.45
C THR A 380 13.51 -13.53 -21.13
N THR A 381 12.46 -12.78 -20.81
CA THR A 381 11.47 -13.15 -19.80
C THR A 381 10.53 -14.23 -20.33
N GLY A 382 9.67 -14.79 -19.50
CA GLY A 382 8.69 -15.81 -19.89
C GLY A 382 7.32 -15.59 -19.27
N PRO A 383 6.31 -16.38 -19.70
CA PRO A 383 4.99 -16.35 -19.09
C PRO A 383 5.05 -16.56 -17.58
N ALA A 384 4.13 -15.92 -16.86
CA ALA A 384 4.12 -15.91 -15.41
C ALA A 384 4.01 -17.32 -14.80
N ILE A 385 4.95 -17.65 -13.89
CA ILE A 385 4.93 -18.89 -13.10
C ILE A 385 5.25 -18.55 -11.65
N LEU A 386 4.36 -18.96 -10.74
CA LEU A 386 4.61 -18.93 -9.31
C LEU A 386 5.39 -20.18 -8.87
N GLY A 387 6.42 -19.99 -8.06
CA GLY A 387 7.25 -21.05 -7.52
C GLY A 387 6.69 -21.70 -6.24
N ALA A 388 7.19 -22.89 -5.90
CA ALA A 388 6.88 -23.54 -4.64
C ALA A 388 7.32 -22.72 -3.41
N ALA A 389 8.41 -21.97 -3.51
CA ALA A 389 8.85 -21.06 -2.46
C ALA A 389 7.84 -19.92 -2.19
N PHE A 390 7.12 -19.43 -3.21
CA PHE A 390 6.00 -18.50 -3.01
C PHE A 390 4.86 -19.15 -2.22
N ALA A 391 4.48 -20.39 -2.56
CA ALA A 391 3.43 -21.12 -1.83
C ALA A 391 3.87 -21.54 -0.41
N ALA A 392 5.18 -21.56 -0.15
CA ALA A 392 5.73 -21.74 1.19
C ALA A 392 5.54 -20.52 2.09
N SER A 393 5.23 -19.34 1.52
CA SER A 393 5.24 -18.06 2.22
C SER A 393 6.62 -17.64 2.76
N SER A 394 6.76 -16.43 3.28
CA SER A 394 7.99 -16.02 3.98
C SER A 394 8.02 -16.56 5.41
N GLN A 395 9.20 -16.70 6.00
CA GLN A 395 9.35 -17.19 7.39
C GLN A 395 8.66 -16.27 8.40
N GLU A 396 8.70 -14.97 8.18
CA GLU A 396 8.03 -14.00 9.05
C GLU A 396 6.51 -14.15 9.05
N ASP A 397 5.97 -14.76 8.00
CA ASP A 397 4.56 -15.03 7.81
C ASP A 397 4.13 -16.38 8.42
N GLY A 398 4.98 -17.01 9.18
CA GLY A 398 4.76 -18.31 9.82
C GLY A 398 5.24 -19.51 9.01
N GLY A 399 5.80 -19.28 7.82
CA GLY A 399 6.25 -20.34 6.92
C GLY A 399 5.12 -21.10 6.21
N GLY A 400 5.48 -21.93 5.25
CA GLY A 400 4.53 -22.69 4.42
C GLY A 400 3.98 -23.93 5.11
N GLU A 401 3.08 -24.63 4.40
CA GLU A 401 2.48 -25.88 4.85
C GLU A 401 3.48 -27.06 4.77
N PRO A 402 4.02 -27.54 5.88
CA PRO A 402 4.99 -28.63 5.88
C PRO A 402 4.44 -29.93 5.26
N MET A 403 3.11 -30.14 5.36
CA MET A 403 2.44 -31.32 4.80
C MET A 403 2.53 -31.40 3.27
N LEU A 404 2.64 -30.26 2.56
CA LEU A 404 2.80 -30.20 1.11
C LEU A 404 4.27 -30.29 0.68
N GLY A 405 5.21 -30.18 1.63
CA GLY A 405 6.64 -30.21 1.39
C GLY A 405 7.21 -28.93 0.79
N PHE A 406 6.45 -27.82 0.86
CA PHE A 406 6.95 -26.52 0.43
C PHE A 406 7.77 -25.86 1.54
N ASN A 407 8.91 -25.33 1.16
CA ASN A 407 9.78 -24.57 2.05
C ASN A 407 10.35 -23.40 1.27
N GLU A 408 10.61 -22.31 1.95
CA GLU A 408 11.46 -21.25 1.44
C GLU A 408 12.82 -21.82 1.04
N GLY A 409 13.42 -21.34 -0.05
CA GLY A 409 14.61 -21.94 -0.63
C GLY A 409 14.39 -23.21 -1.46
N SER A 410 13.15 -23.58 -1.77
CA SER A 410 12.83 -24.78 -2.58
C SER A 410 13.34 -24.66 -4.01
N ARG A 411 14.20 -25.61 -4.41
CA ARG A 411 14.88 -25.65 -5.71
C ARG A 411 14.59 -26.95 -6.46
N GLY A 412 13.39 -27.11 -7.01
CA GLY A 412 13.03 -28.29 -7.77
C GLY A 412 13.06 -29.59 -6.97
N GLY A 413 12.90 -29.51 -5.62
CA GLY A 413 13.09 -30.62 -4.68
C GLY A 413 11.85 -31.49 -4.44
N THR A 414 10.65 -30.94 -4.61
CA THR A 414 9.40 -31.66 -4.26
C THR A 414 9.00 -32.62 -5.37
N PRO A 415 9.01 -33.95 -5.13
CA PRO A 415 8.83 -34.95 -6.21
C PRO A 415 7.53 -34.85 -6.98
N TRP A 416 6.41 -34.56 -6.31
CA TRP A 416 5.10 -34.45 -6.98
C TRP A 416 4.99 -33.16 -7.80
N VAL A 417 5.60 -32.05 -7.37
CA VAL A 417 5.65 -30.79 -8.16
C VAL A 417 6.42 -31.05 -9.46
N ARG A 418 7.54 -31.76 -9.42
CA ARG A 418 8.28 -32.14 -10.63
C ARG A 418 7.44 -32.98 -11.60
N GLN A 419 6.63 -33.90 -11.11
CA GLN A 419 5.74 -34.71 -11.95
C GLN A 419 4.66 -33.83 -12.61
N VAL A 420 4.04 -32.89 -11.87
CA VAL A 420 3.07 -31.94 -12.43
C VAL A 420 3.74 -31.05 -13.47
N ASN A 421 4.95 -30.53 -13.20
CA ASN A 421 5.68 -29.65 -14.11
C ASN A 421 6.03 -30.32 -15.44
N GLN A 422 6.35 -31.61 -15.45
CA GLN A 422 6.62 -32.34 -16.70
C GLN A 422 5.44 -32.36 -17.68
N VAL A 423 4.22 -32.17 -17.16
CA VAL A 423 2.96 -32.18 -17.94
C VAL A 423 2.43 -30.76 -18.19
N ALA A 424 2.54 -29.88 -17.18
CA ALA A 424 1.86 -28.57 -17.19
C ALA A 424 2.77 -27.43 -17.70
N VAL A 425 4.09 -27.57 -17.59
CA VAL A 425 5.04 -26.49 -17.92
C VAL A 425 5.90 -26.88 -19.16
N PRO A 426 5.87 -26.12 -20.24
CA PRO A 426 6.74 -26.37 -21.41
C PRO A 426 8.22 -26.31 -21.03
N ALA A 427 9.04 -27.15 -21.64
CA ALA A 427 10.50 -27.18 -21.39
C ALA A 427 11.20 -25.83 -21.61
N SER A 428 10.70 -25.04 -22.59
CA SER A 428 11.20 -23.68 -22.84
C SER A 428 10.95 -22.73 -21.66
N ALA A 429 9.82 -22.85 -20.98
CA ALA A 429 9.51 -22.05 -19.79
C ALA A 429 10.40 -22.47 -18.61
N SER A 430 10.64 -23.77 -18.42
CA SER A 430 11.55 -24.27 -17.39
C SER A 430 12.97 -23.74 -17.58
N ALA A 431 13.44 -23.56 -18.83
CA ALA A 431 14.75 -22.98 -19.11
C ALA A 431 14.83 -21.49 -18.71
N ILE A 432 13.73 -20.70 -18.90
CA ILE A 432 13.65 -19.28 -18.52
C ILE A 432 13.58 -19.11 -17.01
N HIS A 433 12.81 -19.96 -16.32
CA HIS A 433 12.61 -19.89 -14.87
C HIS A 433 13.76 -20.54 -14.05
N GLY A 434 14.65 -21.30 -14.68
CA GLY A 434 15.93 -21.75 -14.08
C GLY A 434 15.77 -22.49 -12.75
N ALA A 435 16.26 -21.89 -11.67
CA ALA A 435 16.27 -22.48 -10.32
C ALA A 435 14.88 -22.65 -9.68
N LYS A 436 13.86 -21.97 -10.20
CA LYS A 436 12.51 -22.00 -9.65
C LYS A 436 11.90 -23.40 -9.71
N GLU A 437 11.38 -23.86 -8.59
CA GLU A 437 10.46 -25.00 -8.56
C GLU A 437 9.08 -24.51 -9.02
N ASN A 438 8.78 -24.68 -10.32
CA ASN A 438 7.60 -24.17 -10.96
C ASN A 438 6.34 -24.88 -10.41
N LEU A 439 5.46 -24.16 -9.70
CA LEU A 439 4.26 -24.73 -9.08
C LEU A 439 3.00 -24.40 -9.86
N LEU A 440 2.76 -23.11 -10.10
CA LEU A 440 1.53 -22.62 -10.73
C LEU A 440 1.85 -21.84 -12.01
N PRO A 441 1.63 -22.44 -13.21
CA PRO A 441 1.87 -21.80 -14.51
C PRO A 441 0.75 -20.82 -14.87
N VAL A 442 0.54 -19.80 -14.03
CA VAL A 442 -0.59 -18.87 -14.06
C VAL A 442 -0.64 -18.03 -15.34
N GLY A 443 0.50 -17.75 -15.97
CA GLY A 443 0.58 -17.00 -17.20
C GLY A 443 0.14 -17.75 -18.45
N TYR A 444 -0.12 -19.06 -18.35
CA TYR A 444 -0.66 -19.89 -19.43
C TYR A 444 -2.19 -19.91 -19.46
N ILE A 445 -2.84 -19.35 -18.43
CA ILE A 445 -4.31 -19.27 -18.31
C ILE A 445 -4.73 -17.81 -18.50
N PRO A 446 -5.41 -17.45 -19.60
CA PRO A 446 -5.83 -16.07 -19.84
C PRO A 446 -6.70 -15.50 -18.71
N GLY A 447 -6.38 -14.31 -18.25
CA GLY A 447 -7.14 -13.60 -17.21
C GLY A 447 -6.90 -14.09 -15.78
N LEU A 448 -6.00 -15.05 -15.57
CA LEU A 448 -5.68 -15.52 -14.21
C LEU A 448 -4.82 -14.50 -13.47
N VAL A 449 -3.80 -13.96 -14.12
CA VAL A 449 -2.94 -12.88 -13.62
C VAL A 449 -2.67 -11.85 -14.71
N GLN A 450 -2.38 -10.62 -14.31
CA GLN A 450 -1.91 -9.57 -15.21
C GLN A 450 -0.48 -9.89 -15.70
N GLN A 451 -0.20 -9.73 -16.99
CA GLN A 451 1.13 -9.96 -17.56
C GLN A 451 1.67 -8.78 -18.38
N THR A 452 0.83 -7.81 -18.72
CA THR A 452 1.26 -6.53 -19.30
C THR A 452 1.26 -5.49 -18.19
N HIS A 453 2.41 -4.87 -17.94
CA HIS A 453 2.58 -3.90 -16.88
C HIS A 453 3.10 -2.58 -17.42
N VAL A 454 2.67 -1.48 -16.79
CA VAL A 454 3.15 -0.15 -17.13
C VAL A 454 4.40 0.20 -16.33
N PHE A 455 5.35 0.83 -17.01
CA PHE A 455 6.54 1.45 -16.44
C PHE A 455 6.46 2.95 -16.67
N HIS A 456 6.63 3.75 -15.61
CA HIS A 456 6.61 5.20 -15.70
C HIS A 456 7.97 5.77 -15.32
N LEU A 457 8.44 6.76 -16.06
CA LEU A 457 9.58 7.58 -15.71
C LEU A 457 9.16 9.04 -15.76
N HIS A 458 9.06 9.68 -14.62
CA HIS A 458 8.64 11.07 -14.49
C HIS A 458 9.78 11.93 -13.96
N ARG A 459 9.98 13.10 -14.54
CA ARG A 459 10.82 14.16 -13.99
C ARG A 459 9.94 15.33 -13.58
N ILE A 460 10.07 15.77 -12.34
CA ILE A 460 9.33 16.88 -11.74
C ILE A 460 10.33 17.82 -11.09
N GLY A 461 10.60 18.97 -11.70
CA GLY A 461 11.50 19.97 -11.14
C GLY A 461 12.91 19.47 -10.79
N GLY A 462 13.45 18.50 -11.53
CA GLY A 462 14.75 17.87 -11.28
C GLY A 462 14.71 16.57 -10.44
N ILE A 463 13.57 16.22 -9.86
CA ILE A 463 13.35 14.93 -9.20
C ILE A 463 12.94 13.92 -10.27
N VAL A 464 13.49 12.70 -10.23
CA VAL A 464 13.17 11.58 -11.15
C VAL A 464 12.48 10.47 -10.37
N ILE A 465 11.27 10.13 -10.77
CA ILE A 465 10.48 9.04 -10.18
C ILE A 465 10.29 7.95 -11.23
N ALA A 466 10.88 6.78 -10.97
CA ALA A 466 10.70 5.56 -11.75
C ALA A 466 9.71 4.66 -11.04
N SER A 467 8.51 4.50 -11.60
CA SER A 467 7.42 3.77 -10.97
C SER A 467 7.07 2.51 -11.74
N LEU A 468 6.77 1.42 -11.02
CA LEU A 468 6.47 0.12 -11.60
C LEU A 468 5.46 -0.66 -10.73
N ALA A 469 4.81 -1.63 -11.38
CA ALA A 469 3.76 -2.47 -10.80
C ALA A 469 4.29 -3.64 -9.94
N PHE A 470 5.51 -3.57 -9.42
CA PHE A 470 6.21 -4.69 -8.80
C PHE A 470 6.69 -4.35 -7.39
N GLU A 471 7.15 -5.38 -6.68
CA GLU A 471 7.81 -5.32 -5.37
C GLU A 471 9.33 -5.56 -5.51
N PRO A 472 10.14 -4.54 -5.79
CA PRO A 472 11.58 -4.75 -5.92
C PRO A 472 12.23 -4.99 -4.56
N THR A 473 13.21 -5.92 -4.50
CA THR A 473 14.13 -6.04 -3.37
C THR A 473 15.02 -4.79 -3.26
N VAL A 474 15.64 -4.58 -2.10
CA VAL A 474 16.48 -3.37 -1.90
C VAL A 474 17.61 -3.27 -2.93
N VAL A 475 18.24 -4.39 -3.30
CA VAL A 475 19.32 -4.39 -4.32
C VAL A 475 18.76 -4.25 -5.72
N ALA A 476 17.58 -4.80 -6.02
CA ALA A 476 16.90 -4.57 -7.30
C ALA A 476 16.58 -3.08 -7.48
N GLY A 477 16.05 -2.43 -6.45
CA GLY A 477 15.81 -0.99 -6.43
C GLY A 477 17.08 -0.17 -6.64
N LEU A 478 18.18 -0.53 -5.97
CA LEU A 478 19.48 0.13 -6.12
C LEU A 478 19.99 0.05 -7.56
N ARG A 479 19.93 -1.12 -8.20
CA ARG A 479 20.43 -1.32 -9.57
C ARG A 479 19.60 -0.52 -10.59
N MET A 480 18.29 -0.46 -10.43
CA MET A 480 17.43 0.40 -11.27
C MET A 480 17.77 1.89 -11.07
N ARG A 481 17.95 2.35 -9.82
CA ARG A 481 18.36 3.74 -9.53
C ARG A 481 19.69 4.12 -10.21
N ARG A 482 20.69 3.23 -10.14
CA ARG A 482 21.99 3.43 -10.78
C ARG A 482 21.87 3.57 -12.30
N ALA A 483 21.18 2.64 -12.94
CA ALA A 483 21.00 2.63 -14.39
C ALA A 483 20.27 3.87 -14.89
N ILE A 484 19.21 4.29 -14.19
CA ILE A 484 18.45 5.50 -14.53
C ILE A 484 19.28 6.76 -14.34
N ALA A 485 20.01 6.86 -13.22
CA ALA A 485 20.90 8.01 -12.94
C ALA A 485 21.98 8.15 -14.01
N GLU A 486 22.61 7.04 -14.43
CA GLU A 486 23.59 7.00 -15.50
C GLU A 486 22.98 7.39 -16.85
N ALA A 487 21.82 6.79 -17.21
CA ALA A 487 21.17 7.08 -18.50
C ALA A 487 20.71 8.53 -18.64
N LEU A 488 20.29 9.17 -17.54
CA LEU A 488 19.86 10.58 -17.52
C LEU A 488 21.01 11.57 -17.27
N ASP A 489 22.19 11.09 -16.86
CA ASP A 489 23.33 11.91 -16.41
C ASP A 489 22.93 12.85 -15.25
N VAL A 490 22.31 12.25 -14.20
CA VAL A 490 21.88 12.96 -12.99
C VAL A 490 22.44 12.28 -11.73
N PRO A 491 22.57 13.01 -10.61
CA PRO A 491 22.92 12.38 -9.33
C PRO A 491 21.89 11.32 -8.92
N MET A 492 22.37 10.19 -8.41
CA MET A 492 21.47 9.11 -7.90
C MET A 492 20.58 9.60 -6.75
N ASP A 493 20.97 10.66 -6.05
CA ASP A 493 20.23 11.28 -4.95
C ASP A 493 18.85 11.84 -5.36
N VAL A 494 18.66 12.18 -6.64
CA VAL A 494 17.39 12.70 -7.16
C VAL A 494 16.53 11.61 -7.80
N VAL A 495 17.02 10.37 -7.89
CA VAL A 495 16.31 9.24 -8.50
C VAL A 495 15.61 8.42 -7.41
N ILE A 496 14.31 8.21 -7.59
CA ILE A 496 13.43 7.44 -6.71
C ILE A 496 12.88 6.26 -7.51
N VAL A 497 12.94 5.05 -6.95
CA VAL A 497 12.20 3.89 -7.45
C VAL A 497 10.98 3.71 -6.56
N GLN A 498 9.80 3.61 -7.16
CA GLN A 498 8.52 3.43 -6.47
C GLN A 498 7.81 2.17 -6.98
N GLY A 499 7.65 1.18 -6.10
CA GLY A 499 6.87 -0.03 -6.36
C GLY A 499 5.35 0.18 -6.21
N TYR A 500 4.57 -0.86 -6.54
CA TYR A 500 3.11 -0.96 -6.36
C TYR A 500 2.30 0.12 -7.09
N VAL A 501 2.75 0.54 -8.27
CA VAL A 501 2.12 1.65 -9.01
C VAL A 501 1.39 1.14 -10.24
N SER A 502 0.14 1.56 -10.41
CA SER A 502 -0.69 1.38 -11.61
C SER A 502 -0.94 -0.08 -12.05
N GLY A 503 -0.67 -1.04 -11.19
CA GLY A 503 -0.84 -2.48 -11.42
C GLY A 503 -0.13 -3.32 -10.36
N TYR A 504 -0.24 -4.67 -10.47
CA TYR A 504 0.46 -5.59 -9.60
C TYR A 504 1.09 -6.75 -10.37
N GLY A 505 2.41 -6.86 -10.31
CA GLY A 505 3.24 -7.81 -11.06
C GLY A 505 4.07 -8.75 -10.17
N HIS A 506 3.75 -8.87 -8.87
CA HIS A 506 4.54 -9.58 -7.88
C HIS A 506 5.96 -9.02 -7.74
N TYR A 507 6.95 -9.84 -7.40
CA TYR A 507 8.29 -9.40 -7.00
C TYR A 507 9.26 -9.18 -8.17
N ILE A 508 10.28 -8.38 -7.91
CA ILE A 508 11.52 -8.30 -8.71
C ILE A 508 12.71 -8.48 -7.78
N THR A 509 13.44 -9.58 -7.97
CA THR A 509 14.72 -9.85 -7.33
C THR A 509 15.89 -9.59 -8.30
N THR A 510 17.12 -9.47 -7.77
CA THR A 510 18.29 -9.60 -8.63
C THR A 510 18.39 -11.03 -9.17
N PRO A 511 19.11 -11.26 -10.29
CA PRO A 511 19.38 -12.62 -10.78
C PRO A 511 20.11 -13.50 -9.75
N GLU A 512 20.90 -12.90 -8.85
CA GLU A 512 21.64 -13.59 -7.79
C GLU A 512 20.72 -13.99 -6.63
N GLU A 513 19.83 -13.10 -6.19
CA GLU A 513 18.79 -13.38 -5.19
C GLU A 513 17.82 -14.45 -5.69
N TYR A 514 17.42 -14.36 -6.96
CA TYR A 514 16.55 -15.36 -7.60
C TYR A 514 17.09 -16.78 -7.49
N GLU A 515 18.41 -16.97 -7.57
CA GLU A 515 19.03 -18.29 -7.44
C GLU A 515 18.86 -18.92 -6.04
N GLN A 516 18.52 -18.16 -5.02
CA GLN A 516 18.27 -18.69 -3.67
C GLN A 516 16.88 -19.33 -3.58
N GLN A 517 15.89 -18.80 -4.32
CA GLN A 517 14.50 -19.23 -4.29
C GLN A 517 13.89 -19.12 -2.88
N ASP A 518 14.20 -18.03 -2.16
CA ASP A 518 13.39 -17.57 -1.05
C ASP A 518 12.05 -17.04 -1.58
N TYR A 519 11.18 -16.54 -0.72
CA TYR A 519 9.80 -16.12 -1.08
C TYR A 519 9.77 -15.20 -2.31
N GLU A 520 10.60 -14.15 -2.34
CA GLU A 520 10.67 -13.18 -3.43
C GLU A 520 11.14 -13.82 -4.76
N GLY A 521 12.07 -14.76 -4.70
CA GLY A 521 12.52 -15.52 -5.88
C GLY A 521 11.41 -16.41 -6.45
N GLY A 522 10.66 -17.07 -5.56
CA GLY A 522 9.45 -17.83 -5.92
C GLY A 522 8.37 -16.95 -6.54
N ALA A 523 8.24 -15.72 -6.07
CA ALA A 523 7.26 -14.72 -6.51
C ALA A 523 7.72 -13.84 -7.69
N THR A 524 8.96 -13.92 -8.14
CA THR A 524 9.44 -13.23 -9.35
C THR A 524 8.95 -13.98 -10.60
N ILE A 525 7.69 -13.68 -11.00
CA ILE A 525 6.86 -14.57 -11.85
C ILE A 525 7.29 -14.64 -13.31
N PHE A 526 8.05 -13.68 -13.83
CA PHE A 526 8.50 -13.66 -15.23
C PHE A 526 9.90 -14.26 -15.43
N GLY A 527 10.48 -14.85 -14.39
CA GLY A 527 11.75 -15.57 -14.40
C GLY A 527 12.94 -14.71 -13.96
N ARG A 528 14.13 -15.37 -13.97
CA ARG A 528 15.40 -14.83 -13.45
C ARG A 528 15.78 -13.45 -14.00
N LEU A 529 15.40 -13.15 -15.24
CA LEU A 529 15.77 -11.93 -15.94
C LEU A 529 14.74 -10.81 -15.85
N THR A 530 13.82 -10.85 -14.88
CA THR A 530 12.80 -9.81 -14.69
C THR A 530 13.43 -8.44 -14.37
N LEU A 531 14.43 -8.37 -13.48
CA LEU A 531 15.16 -7.12 -13.20
C LEU A 531 15.94 -6.60 -14.40
N PRO A 532 16.75 -7.41 -15.12
CA PRO A 532 17.36 -7.02 -16.39
C PRO A 532 16.37 -6.41 -17.40
N ALA A 533 15.19 -7.01 -17.56
CA ALA A 533 14.13 -6.48 -18.43
C ALA A 533 13.63 -5.11 -17.95
N ALA A 534 13.29 -4.98 -16.67
CA ALA A 534 12.84 -3.71 -16.10
C ALA A 534 13.90 -2.61 -16.22
N THR A 535 15.17 -2.94 -15.98
CA THR A 535 16.29 -2.00 -16.11
C THR A 535 16.46 -1.54 -17.57
N GLN A 536 16.38 -2.45 -18.54
CA GLN A 536 16.44 -2.12 -19.96
C GLN A 536 15.26 -1.20 -20.39
N ILE A 537 14.05 -1.46 -19.88
CA ILE A 537 12.88 -0.61 -20.16
C ILE A 537 13.11 0.80 -19.62
N PHE A 538 13.57 0.94 -18.37
CA PHE A 538 13.86 2.26 -17.81
C PHE A 538 15.01 2.98 -18.51
N ASP A 539 16.06 2.29 -18.96
CA ASP A 539 17.12 2.85 -19.78
C ASP A 539 16.56 3.43 -21.09
N GLY A 540 15.64 2.69 -21.75
CA GLY A 540 14.95 3.18 -22.94
C GLY A 540 14.09 4.43 -22.69
N LEU A 541 13.33 4.45 -21.59
CA LEU A 541 12.52 5.61 -21.19
C LEU A 541 13.42 6.81 -20.86
N ALA A 542 14.53 6.58 -20.17
CA ALA A 542 15.52 7.63 -19.82
C ALA A 542 16.20 8.20 -21.06
N ALA A 543 16.60 7.36 -22.01
CA ALA A 543 17.17 7.79 -23.28
C ALA A 543 16.19 8.64 -24.10
N ALA A 544 14.92 8.23 -24.15
CA ALA A 544 13.85 8.98 -24.81
C ALA A 544 13.59 10.33 -24.11
N MET A 545 13.55 10.35 -22.78
CA MET A 545 13.40 11.58 -21.98
C MET A 545 14.57 12.56 -22.26
N ARG A 546 15.81 12.07 -22.28
CA ARG A 546 17.00 12.90 -22.53
C ARG A 546 17.06 13.46 -23.95
N SER A 547 16.62 12.68 -24.94
CA SER A 547 16.62 13.09 -26.35
C SER A 547 15.37 13.86 -26.78
N GLY A 548 14.33 13.94 -25.93
CA GLY A 548 13.04 14.54 -26.28
C GLY A 548 12.22 13.72 -27.29
N VAL A 549 12.58 12.46 -27.55
CA VAL A 549 11.88 11.61 -28.51
C VAL A 549 10.65 10.97 -27.86
N PRO A 550 9.49 10.89 -28.55
CA PRO A 550 8.35 10.15 -28.06
C PRO A 550 8.66 8.65 -27.89
N VAL A 551 7.97 8.01 -26.93
CA VAL A 551 8.01 6.56 -26.70
C VAL A 551 6.70 5.96 -27.23
N ASP A 552 6.77 4.78 -27.85
CA ASP A 552 5.57 3.98 -28.09
C ASP A 552 5.01 3.52 -26.72
N ALA A 553 3.85 4.07 -26.35
CA ALA A 553 3.24 3.80 -25.07
C ALA A 553 2.75 2.35 -24.90
N GLY A 554 2.62 1.59 -25.99
CA GLY A 554 1.96 0.29 -25.94
C GLY A 554 0.50 0.39 -25.55
N ALA A 555 -0.04 -0.70 -24.99
CA ALA A 555 -1.43 -0.74 -24.53
C ALA A 555 -1.58 -1.66 -23.31
N PRO A 556 -2.51 -1.35 -22.37
CA PRO A 556 -2.85 -2.23 -21.26
C PRO A 556 -3.47 -3.55 -21.74
N GLU A 557 -3.55 -4.53 -20.84
CA GLU A 557 -4.39 -5.71 -21.06
C GLU A 557 -5.87 -5.31 -21.10
N GLY A 558 -6.70 -6.15 -21.73
CA GLY A 558 -8.14 -5.91 -21.77
C GLY A 558 -8.75 -5.93 -20.36
N ASP A 559 -9.63 -4.99 -20.06
CA ASP A 559 -10.34 -4.93 -18.78
C ASP A 559 -11.18 -6.19 -18.54
N LEU A 560 -11.00 -6.79 -17.36
CA LEU A 560 -11.67 -8.02 -16.92
C LEU A 560 -12.68 -7.79 -15.79
N THR A 561 -12.81 -6.57 -15.25
CA THR A 561 -13.68 -6.26 -14.11
C THR A 561 -15.11 -6.77 -14.26
N GLY A 562 -15.72 -6.58 -15.40
CA GLY A 562 -17.07 -7.08 -15.71
C GLY A 562 -17.17 -8.59 -15.97
N LYS A 563 -16.06 -9.33 -15.96
CA LYS A 563 -16.00 -10.77 -16.27
C LYS A 563 -15.77 -11.64 -15.03
N ILE A 564 -15.32 -11.06 -13.93
CA ILE A 564 -15.15 -11.77 -12.65
C ILE A 564 -16.49 -11.78 -11.91
N PRO A 565 -16.95 -12.93 -11.44
CA PRO A 565 -18.17 -12.99 -10.64
C PRO A 565 -18.06 -12.14 -9.37
N PRO A 566 -19.10 -11.38 -9.01
CA PRO A 566 -19.12 -10.67 -7.74
C PRO A 566 -19.05 -11.66 -6.57
N SER A 567 -18.48 -11.19 -5.45
CA SER A 567 -18.39 -12.01 -4.24
C SER A 567 -19.78 -12.51 -3.82
N PRO A 568 -19.92 -13.80 -3.48
CA PRO A 568 -21.17 -14.35 -2.91
C PRO A 568 -21.44 -13.82 -1.50
N MET A 569 -20.44 -13.21 -0.85
CA MET A 569 -20.51 -12.60 0.49
C MET A 569 -21.05 -11.17 0.45
N GLY A 570 -22.02 -10.91 -0.41
CA GLY A 570 -22.59 -9.57 -0.63
C GLY A 570 -23.35 -8.98 0.56
N ASN A 571 -23.83 -7.76 0.36
CA ASN A 571 -24.65 -7.04 1.34
C ASN A 571 -25.97 -7.80 1.63
N PRO A 572 -26.50 -7.72 2.87
CA PRO A 572 -27.78 -8.34 3.19
C PRO A 572 -28.90 -7.75 2.34
N LEU A 573 -29.90 -8.55 2.05
CA LEU A 573 -31.11 -8.08 1.38
C LEU A 573 -31.94 -7.15 2.27
N VAL A 574 -31.82 -7.31 3.59
CA VAL A 574 -32.53 -6.52 4.62
C VAL A 574 -31.73 -6.58 5.93
N ASP A 575 -31.71 -5.47 6.68
CA ASP A 575 -31.26 -5.42 8.06
C ASP A 575 -32.44 -5.57 9.02
N VAL A 576 -32.25 -6.28 10.14
CA VAL A 576 -33.26 -6.52 11.17
C VAL A 576 -32.70 -6.13 12.53
N ALA A 577 -33.36 -5.22 13.24
CA ALA A 577 -32.99 -4.90 14.61
C ALA A 577 -33.30 -6.07 15.56
N PRO A 578 -32.54 -6.25 16.68
CA PRO A 578 -32.85 -7.23 17.70
C PRO A 578 -34.28 -7.09 18.23
N LEU A 579 -34.89 -8.19 18.67
CA LEU A 579 -36.27 -8.21 19.15
C LEU A 579 -36.49 -7.20 20.28
N GLY A 580 -37.46 -6.31 20.09
CA GLY A 580 -37.80 -5.25 21.06
C GLY A 580 -36.83 -4.07 21.08
N LYS A 581 -35.96 -3.97 20.09
CA LYS A 581 -34.99 -2.86 19.92
C LYS A 581 -35.22 -2.15 18.59
N ASN A 582 -34.76 -0.89 18.52
CA ASN A 582 -34.60 -0.14 17.29
C ASN A 582 -33.12 -0.06 16.89
N PHE A 583 -32.84 0.23 15.63
CA PHE A 583 -31.49 0.55 15.21
C PHE A 583 -30.97 1.79 15.98
N GLY A 584 -29.74 1.72 16.50
CA GLY A 584 -29.15 2.72 17.37
C GLY A 584 -29.38 2.52 18.87
N ASP A 585 -30.31 1.64 19.29
CA ASP A 585 -30.49 1.35 20.72
C ASP A 585 -29.21 0.75 21.33
N VAL A 586 -28.89 1.21 22.54
CA VAL A 586 -27.78 0.66 23.33
C VAL A 586 -28.12 -0.78 23.79
N LEU A 587 -27.24 -1.71 23.51
CA LEU A 587 -27.33 -3.11 23.93
C LEU A 587 -26.53 -3.36 25.21
N SER A 588 -25.35 -2.73 25.32
CA SER A 588 -24.53 -2.74 26.55
C SER A 588 -23.68 -1.48 26.65
N ALA A 589 -23.47 -1.01 27.88
CA ALA A 589 -22.58 0.12 28.22
C ALA A 589 -22.06 -0.08 29.65
N PRO A 590 -21.01 0.62 30.10
CA PRO A 590 -20.55 0.61 31.47
C PRO A 590 -21.66 1.06 32.44
N GLU A 591 -21.83 0.33 33.56
CA GLU A 591 -22.87 0.62 34.61
C GLU A 591 -22.49 1.72 35.57
N GLY A 592 -21.32 2.37 35.42
CA GLY A 592 -20.84 3.43 36.30
C GLY A 592 -19.60 4.13 35.74
N PRO A 593 -19.00 5.06 36.52
CA PRO A 593 -17.79 5.75 36.11
C PRO A 593 -16.64 4.78 35.82
N VAL A 594 -15.91 5.04 34.77
CA VAL A 594 -14.70 4.29 34.37
C VAL A 594 -13.47 5.09 34.77
N ALA A 595 -12.41 4.42 35.20
CA ALA A 595 -11.14 5.10 35.49
C ALA A 595 -10.52 5.65 34.19
N ALA A 596 -9.91 6.84 34.29
CA ALA A 596 -9.13 7.39 33.17
C ALA A 596 -8.04 6.39 32.71
N GLY A 597 -7.85 6.23 31.41
CA GLY A 597 -6.95 5.23 30.87
C GLY A 597 -7.56 3.83 30.69
N THR A 598 -8.84 3.67 30.93
CA THR A 598 -9.56 2.43 30.70
C THR A 598 -10.19 2.45 29.29
N ALA A 599 -10.14 1.31 28.59
CA ALA A 599 -10.91 1.12 27.37
C ALA A 599 -12.41 1.05 27.68
N VAL A 600 -13.20 1.92 27.06
CA VAL A 600 -14.65 2.03 27.24
C VAL A 600 -15.34 1.37 26.04
N ALA A 601 -16.10 0.30 26.27
CA ALA A 601 -16.84 -0.39 25.21
C ALA A 601 -18.35 -0.12 25.33
N VAL A 602 -18.98 0.25 24.22
CA VAL A 602 -20.45 0.42 24.11
C VAL A 602 -20.93 -0.32 22.88
N ALA A 603 -21.92 -1.20 23.06
CA ALA A 603 -22.53 -1.94 21.96
C ALA A 603 -23.90 -1.38 21.62
N PHE A 604 -24.18 -1.31 20.30
CA PHE A 604 -25.43 -0.79 19.74
C PHE A 604 -26.11 -1.81 18.84
N ALA A 605 -27.43 -1.76 18.76
CA ALA A 605 -28.20 -2.41 17.71
C ALA A 605 -27.87 -1.75 16.35
N GLY A 606 -27.04 -2.41 15.55
CA GLY A 606 -26.51 -1.88 14.31
C GLY A 606 -27.22 -2.39 13.06
N ALA A 607 -26.79 -1.88 11.91
CA ALA A 607 -27.09 -2.39 10.59
C ALA A 607 -25.76 -2.75 9.88
N ASN A 608 -25.84 -3.48 8.76
CA ASN A 608 -24.64 -3.83 7.99
C ASN A 608 -23.96 -2.58 7.41
N PRO A 609 -22.71 -2.27 7.82
CA PRO A 609 -22.04 -1.04 7.42
C PRO A 609 -21.73 -0.96 5.93
N ASN A 610 -21.69 -2.09 5.20
CA ASN A 610 -21.45 -2.11 3.76
C ASN A 610 -22.59 -1.49 2.96
N SER A 611 -23.78 -1.30 3.58
CA SER A 611 -24.94 -0.68 2.92
C SER A 611 -24.76 0.83 2.73
N ASP A 612 -23.98 1.48 3.61
CA ASP A 612 -23.64 2.91 3.58
C ASP A 612 -22.28 3.07 4.27
N LEU A 613 -21.23 3.27 3.49
CA LEU A 613 -19.84 3.33 3.98
C LEU A 613 -19.52 4.63 4.74
N ARG A 614 -20.46 5.59 4.73
CA ARG A 614 -20.39 6.85 5.47
C ARG A 614 -19.08 7.62 5.26
N HIS A 615 -18.57 7.64 4.02
CA HIS A 615 -17.39 8.42 3.67
C HIS A 615 -17.55 9.87 4.14
N GLU A 616 -16.50 10.41 4.76
CA GLU A 616 -16.39 11.79 5.22
C GLU A 616 -17.47 12.23 6.25
N THR A 617 -18.29 11.29 6.74
CA THR A 617 -19.30 11.55 7.78
C THR A 617 -19.14 10.67 9.03
N GLY A 618 -18.40 9.57 8.91
CA GLY A 618 -18.06 8.66 9.98
C GLY A 618 -19.19 7.80 10.55
N PHE A 619 -18.83 6.66 11.12
CA PHE A 619 -19.74 5.77 11.85
C PHE A 619 -19.82 6.14 13.34
N LEU A 620 -18.77 6.74 13.90
CA LEU A 620 -18.74 7.08 15.32
C LEU A 620 -18.18 8.48 15.59
N SER A 621 -18.54 9.02 16.74
CA SER A 621 -17.84 10.12 17.39
C SER A 621 -17.87 9.96 18.90
N VAL A 622 -16.79 10.43 19.56
CA VAL A 622 -16.76 10.63 21.00
C VAL A 622 -16.71 12.13 21.25
N GLU A 623 -17.67 12.64 22.01
CA GLU A 623 -17.89 14.07 22.21
C GLU A 623 -17.97 14.41 23.70
N LYS A 624 -17.51 15.60 24.07
CA LYS A 624 -17.83 16.18 25.38
C LYS A 624 -19.30 16.62 25.44
N GLN A 625 -19.80 16.91 26.62
CA GLN A 625 -21.16 17.42 26.83
C GLN A 625 -21.47 18.73 26.07
N ASP A 626 -20.44 19.54 25.80
CA ASP A 626 -20.57 20.77 25.01
C ASP A 626 -20.58 20.54 23.49
N GLY A 627 -20.52 19.28 23.04
CA GLY A 627 -20.49 18.90 21.64
C GLY A 627 -19.08 18.90 21.01
N THR A 628 -18.03 19.22 21.77
CA THR A 628 -16.66 19.16 21.28
C THR A 628 -16.27 17.72 20.98
N ARG A 629 -16.00 17.39 19.73
CA ARG A 629 -15.50 16.07 19.31
C ARG A 629 -14.07 15.86 19.82
N VAL A 630 -13.82 14.73 20.45
CA VAL A 630 -12.50 14.32 20.96
C VAL A 630 -11.92 13.13 20.21
N ALA A 631 -12.77 12.32 19.57
CA ALA A 631 -12.34 11.21 18.70
C ALA A 631 -13.44 10.87 17.69
N ASP A 632 -13.07 10.21 16.61
CA ASP A 632 -13.92 9.66 15.55
C ASP A 632 -13.35 8.35 15.02
N ASP A 633 -13.92 7.78 13.95
CA ASP A 633 -13.48 6.49 13.38
C ASP A 633 -12.18 6.55 12.53
N SER A 634 -11.48 7.69 12.57
CA SER A 634 -10.09 7.82 12.08
C SER A 634 -9.10 8.09 13.21
N HIS A 635 -9.56 8.21 14.44
CA HIS A 635 -8.71 8.55 15.59
C HIS A 635 -8.10 7.30 16.23
N GLU A 636 -6.78 7.34 16.57
CA GLU A 636 -6.06 6.21 17.13
C GLU A 636 -6.66 5.60 18.42
N ALA A 637 -7.45 6.38 19.15
CA ALA A 637 -8.09 5.95 20.41
C ALA A 637 -9.40 5.18 20.19
N THR A 638 -9.88 4.99 18.96
CA THR A 638 -11.16 4.35 18.71
C THR A 638 -11.04 3.13 17.81
N VAL A 639 -11.93 2.16 18.06
CA VAL A 639 -12.20 1.02 17.17
C VAL A 639 -13.70 0.83 17.13
N ILE A 640 -14.23 0.53 15.94
CA ILE A 640 -15.59 0.03 15.80
C ILE A 640 -15.55 -1.35 15.14
N GLU A 641 -16.22 -2.31 15.75
CA GLU A 641 -16.33 -3.68 15.27
C GLU A 641 -17.80 -4.03 15.02
N TRP A 642 -18.07 -4.82 13.97
CA TRP A 642 -19.40 -5.30 13.67
C TRP A 642 -19.45 -6.83 13.73
N ASN A 643 -20.36 -7.34 14.55
CA ASN A 643 -20.69 -8.76 14.57
C ASN A 643 -22.06 -8.95 13.90
N LYS A 644 -22.11 -9.85 12.91
CA LYS A 644 -23.31 -10.16 12.15
C LYS A 644 -23.80 -11.57 12.46
N GLU A 645 -25.03 -11.65 12.94
CA GLU A 645 -25.76 -12.90 13.15
C GLU A 645 -27.02 -12.91 12.27
N ALA A 646 -26.99 -13.67 11.19
CA ALA A 646 -28.04 -13.72 10.16
C ALA A 646 -28.30 -12.31 9.56
N ALA A 647 -29.44 -11.69 9.81
CA ALA A 647 -29.81 -10.34 9.35
C ALA A 647 -29.65 -9.27 10.45
N GLN A 648 -29.19 -9.64 11.65
CA GLN A 648 -28.93 -8.72 12.74
C GLN A 648 -27.44 -8.38 12.79
N THR A 649 -27.12 -7.13 13.11
CA THR A 649 -25.74 -6.66 13.25
C THR A 649 -25.62 -5.92 14.59
N THR A 650 -24.60 -6.24 15.36
CA THR A 650 -24.21 -5.47 16.56
C THR A 650 -22.99 -4.65 16.21
N ALA A 651 -22.98 -3.36 16.53
CA ALA A 651 -21.81 -2.50 16.43
C ALA A 651 -21.25 -2.23 17.83
N THR A 652 -19.98 -2.57 18.06
CA THR A 652 -19.29 -2.30 19.33
C THR A 652 -18.24 -1.24 19.09
N ILE A 653 -18.37 -0.11 19.78
CA ILE A 653 -17.39 0.98 19.79
C ILE A 653 -16.54 0.82 21.03
N THR A 654 -15.23 0.72 20.85
CA THR A 654 -14.25 0.76 21.92
C THR A 654 -13.46 2.06 21.83
N TRP A 655 -13.43 2.81 22.93
CA TRP A 655 -12.68 4.07 23.06
C TRP A 655 -11.64 3.95 24.18
N ASP A 656 -10.37 4.20 23.84
CA ASP A 656 -9.30 4.35 24.82
C ASP A 656 -9.37 5.76 25.46
N SER A 657 -9.70 5.82 26.72
CA SER A 657 -9.84 7.08 27.45
C SER A 657 -8.52 7.63 28.04
N SER A 658 -7.35 7.09 27.66
CA SER A 658 -6.05 7.46 28.24
C SER A 658 -5.71 8.95 28.11
N GLY A 659 -6.20 9.62 27.05
CA GLY A 659 -6.04 11.06 26.83
C GLY A 659 -7.18 11.92 27.35
N ALA A 660 -8.21 11.32 27.98
CA ALA A 660 -9.42 12.02 28.39
C ALA A 660 -9.26 12.63 29.81
N ALA A 661 -9.70 13.88 29.97
CA ALA A 661 -9.86 14.46 31.29
C ALA A 661 -11.10 13.86 32.00
N PRO A 662 -11.14 13.81 33.33
CA PRO A 662 -12.36 13.42 34.08
C PRO A 662 -13.58 14.26 33.62
N GLY A 663 -14.71 13.58 33.39
CA GLY A 663 -15.94 14.24 32.94
C GLY A 663 -16.88 13.28 32.19
N GLU A 664 -17.98 13.82 31.69
CA GLU A 664 -18.94 13.07 30.91
C GLU A 664 -18.65 13.20 29.40
N TYR A 665 -18.73 12.07 28.71
CA TYR A 665 -18.57 11.95 27.27
C TYR A 665 -19.74 11.23 26.65
N VAL A 666 -20.08 11.60 25.41
CA VAL A 666 -21.13 10.96 24.62
C VAL A 666 -20.48 10.17 23.51
N ILE A 667 -20.65 8.86 23.52
CA ILE A 667 -20.27 7.97 22.41
C ILE A 667 -21.46 7.84 21.50
N ARG A 668 -21.33 8.28 20.24
CA ARG A 668 -22.38 8.20 19.20
C ARG A 668 -22.04 7.12 18.20
N TYR A 669 -23.07 6.41 17.76
CA TYR A 669 -23.03 5.49 16.64
C TYR A 669 -24.01 5.94 15.56
N ARG A 670 -23.60 5.94 14.30
CA ARG A 670 -24.40 6.30 13.13
C ARG A 670 -24.35 5.20 12.08
N GLY A 671 -25.49 4.94 11.43
CA GLY A 671 -25.58 3.97 10.35
C GLY A 671 -26.82 4.16 9.50
N SER A 672 -26.97 3.31 8.48
CA SER A 672 -28.15 3.27 7.62
C SER A 672 -28.62 1.82 7.48
N ALA A 673 -29.86 1.55 7.87
CA ALA A 673 -30.45 0.23 7.79
C ALA A 673 -31.12 0.00 6.43
N ARG A 674 -30.89 -1.14 5.81
CA ARG A 674 -31.51 -1.55 4.55
C ARG A 674 -32.87 -2.18 4.81
N GLY A 675 -33.93 -1.53 4.33
CA GLY A 675 -35.30 -2.04 4.39
C GLY A 675 -35.63 -3.07 3.30
N ILE A 676 -36.79 -3.70 3.44
CA ILE A 676 -37.38 -4.56 2.40
C ILE A 676 -37.59 -3.71 1.12
N GLY A 677 -36.98 -4.14 0.01
CA GLY A 677 -36.98 -3.37 -1.24
C GLY A 677 -35.74 -2.51 -1.45
N GLY A 678 -34.74 -2.54 -0.53
CA GLY A 678 -33.39 -2.00 -0.74
C GLY A 678 -33.21 -0.53 -0.31
N GLY A 679 -34.26 0.18 0.10
CA GLY A 679 -34.15 1.55 0.60
C GLY A 679 -33.34 1.64 1.89
N LEU A 680 -32.54 2.69 2.05
CA LEU A 680 -31.72 2.94 3.24
C LEU A 680 -32.44 3.96 4.15
N THR A 681 -32.49 3.64 5.46
CA THR A 681 -33.00 4.53 6.49
C THR A 681 -31.89 4.86 7.47
N PRO A 682 -31.44 6.12 7.56
CA PRO A 682 -30.40 6.51 8.50
C PRO A 682 -30.93 6.44 9.95
N PHE A 683 -30.01 6.14 10.87
CA PHE A 683 -30.27 6.14 12.31
C PHE A 683 -29.05 6.61 13.09
N GLU A 684 -29.28 7.07 14.31
CA GLU A 684 -28.23 7.40 15.29
C GLU A 684 -28.59 6.81 16.64
N GLY A 685 -27.56 6.36 17.36
CA GLY A 685 -27.64 5.97 18.77
C GLY A 685 -26.56 6.67 19.58
N SER A 686 -26.78 6.80 20.88
CA SER A 686 -25.77 7.39 21.77
C SER A 686 -25.81 6.80 23.17
N SER A 687 -24.64 6.82 23.84
CA SER A 687 -24.49 6.45 25.24
C SER A 687 -23.61 7.46 25.95
N THR A 688 -24.03 7.93 27.13
CA THR A 688 -23.20 8.78 27.97
C THR A 688 -22.34 7.90 28.87
N VAL A 689 -21.03 8.19 28.95
CA VAL A 689 -20.07 7.51 29.81
C VAL A 689 -19.35 8.56 30.67
N THR A 690 -19.05 8.22 31.93
CA THR A 690 -18.32 9.10 32.86
C THR A 690 -16.90 8.57 33.04
N VAL A 691 -15.91 9.39 32.75
CA VAL A 691 -14.48 9.14 33.07
C VAL A 691 -14.20 9.81 34.42
N ALA A 692 -13.66 9.04 35.40
CA ALA A 692 -13.41 9.46 36.77
C ALA A 692 -11.94 9.73 37.05
#